data_ceadd145474738d420527da1e217438d
#
_entry.id   ceadd145474738d420527da1e217438d
#
_cell.length_a   1.000
_cell.length_b   1.000
_cell.length_c   1.000
_cell.angle_alpha   90.00
_cell.angle_beta   90.00
_cell.angle_gamma   90.00
#
_symmetry.space_group_name_H-M   'P 1'
#
loop_
_entity.id
_entity.type
_entity.pdbx_description
1 polymer ?
#
loop_
_entity_poly.entity_id
_entity_poly.type
_entity_poly.pdbx_seq_one_letter_code
_entity_poly.pdbx_strand_id
1 'polypeptide(L)'
;MQKKVNLAMLALFSCSLAMAQNEKTDQNIAQGLDENAFTFSEAQLGEDDDMSSNVTILNSTSNVYASQAGYLFSPARFRYRAFNQKYNDVYINGASMNDMETGQFRFSNIGGLNRFSRNVDFALPFEANGYSMTGMAGSNNYDFRAGSMQEGQYASVGVANRNYTLRGLYSYSSGFNEKGWAITAGLTYRWANQGYVEGTIYNALSYFFGVQKKWMNGHSLSFSTWGNPTERSTQGASTDEAYWLANDYQYNPYWGYQNGHKRNSRVVNDFAPSAIATWDWEINDQMKLTTSVFGKYSMYKSTKLNYNNAENPQPDYWKNMPSANYYVWGDYKNGNNMYTWENWNNAVNYWQASKENRQINWDRLYYANQQAAKNGQDLLYYVQAKHNDNLTLTLSSVLNTKLTKKSNLATGIMLGKSTNQHYQTLEDMLGGAIFHNINTYALGDYPKTDPRVQYDLNTAGPNNTGKLVYEGDKFGYDYRIDVNKANAWSTYTAEFYNMKAMLSGRIGYIGMNRRGYMRNGMAPNNSQGKSGTANFLDGGVKGSLNVDMGRGHAFSIGAGYELRAPMASTAFISPEISNDFVTNLKNERIFSSEFSYQYRNAWLSANVSGYYSRLENVTEWQNFYNDDENSFTYVSMTGLKKEYYGVEVGAKIKLTSWLDLKTLGAMSEAKNINNVNAVYMLSKSAEVYQDKAYVMNMRESGTPLTVGSIGLDAHVNGWFVNLNANYYDRIYLSYSPSYRYEKVLTNRQAAYKAFPEIFAPTTLDGMSWTEDAVAQEKGHGGWMVDLSIGKSVRLKKGSLNFNLMITNLLNNQTIVTGGYEQNSRSSYTLDANGNVKNPRLYQFSKNPKKYYTWGTNGMFQVSYRF
;
A
#
# COMPACT_ATOMS: atom_id res chain seq x y z
N MET A 1 -17.46 -28.64 -6.37
CA MET A 1 -17.57 -27.32 -5.73
C MET A 1 -18.49 -26.37 -6.50
N GLN A 2 -18.39 -26.26 -7.82
CA GLN A 2 -19.26 -25.40 -8.64
C GLN A 2 -20.78 -25.62 -8.46
N LYS A 3 -21.26 -26.87 -8.32
CA LYS A 3 -22.70 -27.15 -8.08
C LYS A 3 -23.22 -26.64 -6.73
N LYS A 4 -22.37 -26.57 -5.69
CA LYS A 4 -22.76 -26.05 -4.36
C LYS A 4 -22.79 -24.52 -4.30
N VAL A 5 -21.95 -23.85 -5.08
CA VAL A 5 -21.92 -22.39 -5.17
C VAL A 5 -23.15 -21.87 -5.95
N ASN A 6 -23.51 -22.57 -7.04
CA ASN A 6 -24.71 -22.24 -7.81
C ASN A 6 -26.00 -22.45 -6.99
N LEU A 7 -26.03 -23.44 -6.09
CA LEU A 7 -27.18 -23.67 -5.23
C LEU A 7 -27.31 -22.63 -4.12
N ALA A 8 -26.18 -22.17 -3.56
CA ALA A 8 -26.13 -21.12 -2.54
C ALA A 8 -26.55 -19.76 -3.13
N MET A 9 -26.15 -19.45 -4.36
CA MET A 9 -26.60 -18.22 -5.06
C MET A 9 -28.09 -18.26 -5.41
N LEU A 10 -28.62 -19.41 -5.85
CA LEU A 10 -30.06 -19.57 -6.07
C LEU A 10 -30.87 -19.50 -4.78
N ALA A 11 -30.34 -20.05 -3.66
CA ALA A 11 -31.01 -20.00 -2.36
C ALA A 11 -31.03 -18.58 -1.77
N LEU A 12 -29.96 -17.78 -1.97
CA LEU A 12 -29.93 -16.36 -1.62
C LEU A 12 -30.96 -15.54 -2.44
N PHE A 13 -31.13 -15.88 -3.70
CA PHE A 13 -32.12 -15.23 -4.57
C PHE A 13 -33.58 -15.62 -4.24
N SER A 14 -33.82 -16.87 -3.82
CA SER A 14 -35.17 -17.34 -3.49
C SER A 14 -35.65 -16.93 -2.09
N CYS A 15 -34.78 -16.77 -1.12
CA CYS A 15 -35.14 -16.23 0.19
C CYS A 15 -35.47 -14.73 0.18
N SER A 16 -34.92 -13.96 -0.78
CA SER A 16 -35.17 -12.52 -0.89
C SER A 16 -36.54 -12.14 -1.45
N LEU A 17 -37.24 -13.08 -2.12
CA LEU A 17 -38.56 -12.83 -2.69
C LEU A 17 -39.71 -12.95 -1.70
N ALA A 18 -39.51 -13.46 -0.50
CA ALA A 18 -40.53 -13.81 0.45
C ALA A 18 -40.93 -12.78 1.53
N MET A 19 -40.11 -11.71 1.72
CA MET A 19 -40.34 -10.74 2.82
C MET A 19 -40.21 -9.28 2.36
N ALA A 20 -41.27 -8.69 1.86
CA ALA A 20 -41.33 -7.25 1.57
C ALA A 20 -42.56 -6.58 2.16
N GLN A 21 -42.38 -5.62 3.05
CA GLN A 21 -43.32 -4.51 3.30
C GLN A 21 -42.64 -3.34 4.02
N ASN A 22 -42.60 -2.18 3.42
CA ASN A 22 -43.00 -0.82 3.79
C ASN A 22 -42.22 0.28 3.05
N GLU A 23 -42.95 1.26 2.56
CA GLU A 23 -42.49 2.37 1.72
C GLU A 23 -41.84 3.50 2.50
N LYS A 24 -40.77 4.11 1.94
CA LYS A 24 -40.48 5.57 1.95
C LYS A 24 -39.53 5.98 0.83
N THR A 25 -39.77 7.18 0.31
CA THR A 25 -39.45 7.68 -1.03
C THR A 25 -38.21 8.62 -1.08
N ASP A 26 -37.54 8.61 -2.25
CA ASP A 26 -36.80 9.71 -2.90
C ASP A 26 -35.43 10.20 -2.37
N GLN A 27 -34.39 9.33 -2.49
CA GLN A 27 -32.98 9.82 -2.51
C GLN A 27 -32.07 9.00 -3.47
N ASN A 28 -32.66 8.25 -4.42
CA ASN A 28 -32.02 7.07 -5.04
C ASN A 28 -31.23 7.29 -6.35
N ILE A 29 -31.18 8.49 -6.93
CA ILE A 29 -30.45 8.71 -8.20
C ILE A 29 -28.96 9.05 -7.96
N ALA A 30 -28.64 9.75 -6.87
CA ALA A 30 -27.26 10.05 -6.49
C ALA A 30 -26.48 8.82 -5.99
N GLN A 31 -27.18 7.80 -5.47
CA GLN A 31 -26.56 6.61 -4.87
C GLN A 31 -25.93 5.62 -5.88
N GLY A 32 -26.37 5.59 -7.13
CA GLY A 32 -25.77 4.76 -8.16
C GLY A 32 -24.35 5.19 -8.56
N LEU A 33 -24.07 6.49 -8.46
CA LEU A 33 -22.72 7.06 -8.69
C LEU A 33 -21.77 6.72 -7.56
N ASP A 34 -22.24 6.76 -6.31
CA ASP A 34 -21.43 6.43 -5.14
C ASP A 34 -21.07 4.95 -5.09
N GLU A 35 -21.94 4.05 -5.58
CA GLU A 35 -21.63 2.63 -5.68
C GLU A 35 -20.50 2.35 -6.67
N ASN A 36 -20.47 3.06 -7.77
CA ASN A 36 -19.43 2.90 -8.78
C ASN A 36 -18.08 3.40 -8.26
N ALA A 37 -18.05 4.55 -7.60
CA ALA A 37 -16.83 5.12 -7.02
C ALA A 37 -16.20 4.18 -5.99
N PHE A 38 -17.02 3.62 -5.10
CA PHE A 38 -16.55 2.72 -4.05
C PHE A 38 -16.03 1.38 -4.62
N THR A 39 -16.73 0.81 -5.57
CA THR A 39 -16.34 -0.46 -6.20
C THR A 39 -15.04 -0.34 -7.00
N PHE A 40 -14.76 0.83 -7.52
CA PHE A 40 -13.51 1.14 -8.20
C PHE A 40 -12.32 1.10 -7.23
N SER A 41 -12.44 1.78 -6.09
CA SER A 41 -11.43 1.78 -5.02
C SER A 41 -11.19 0.37 -4.48
N GLU A 42 -12.24 -0.43 -4.34
CA GLU A 42 -12.16 -1.81 -3.85
C GLU A 42 -11.31 -2.71 -4.77
N ALA A 43 -11.45 -2.56 -6.09
CA ALA A 43 -10.71 -3.38 -7.05
C ALA A 43 -9.19 -3.14 -7.01
N GLN A 44 -8.76 -1.98 -6.52
CA GLN A 44 -7.36 -1.58 -6.48
C GLN A 44 -6.70 -1.80 -5.12
N LEU A 45 -7.48 -1.96 -4.06
CA LEU A 45 -7.00 -2.05 -2.68
C LEU A 45 -6.34 -3.38 -2.32
N GLY A 46 -6.37 -4.37 -3.21
CA GLY A 46 -5.97 -5.73 -2.90
C GLY A 46 -4.79 -6.31 -3.67
N GLU A 47 -4.07 -5.52 -4.49
CA GLU A 47 -3.26 -6.12 -5.55
C GLU A 47 -1.83 -6.46 -5.18
N ASP A 48 -1.18 -5.65 -4.35
CA ASP A 48 0.23 -5.88 -3.98
C ASP A 48 0.50 -5.57 -2.51
N ASP A 49 1.22 -6.46 -1.82
CA ASP A 49 1.55 -6.29 -0.41
C ASP A 49 2.40 -5.04 -0.14
N ASP A 50 3.35 -4.76 -1.02
CA ASP A 50 4.25 -3.62 -0.87
C ASP A 50 3.62 -2.30 -1.34
N MET A 51 2.56 -2.36 -2.16
CA MET A 51 1.93 -1.19 -2.78
C MET A 51 0.52 -0.89 -2.24
N SER A 52 -0.22 -1.88 -1.74
CA SER A 52 -1.53 -1.67 -1.11
C SER A 52 -1.47 -0.82 0.17
N SER A 53 -0.32 -0.87 0.85
CA SER A 53 -0.04 -0.05 2.04
C SER A 53 0.16 1.44 1.74
N ASN A 54 0.28 1.83 0.47
CA ASN A 54 0.51 3.22 0.06
C ASN A 54 -0.71 3.90 -0.57
N VAL A 55 -1.86 3.25 -0.61
CA VAL A 55 -3.09 3.87 -1.13
C VAL A 55 -3.64 4.87 -0.12
N THR A 56 -3.86 6.09 -0.55
CA THR A 56 -4.53 7.14 0.24
C THR A 56 -5.89 7.42 -0.36
N ILE A 57 -6.95 7.00 0.32
CA ILE A 57 -8.32 7.35 -0.05
C ILE A 57 -8.69 8.61 0.71
N LEU A 58 -8.73 9.72 0.03
CA LEU A 58 -9.24 10.97 0.55
C LEU A 58 -10.21 11.55 -0.48
N ASN A 59 -11.46 11.65 -0.09
CA ASN A 59 -12.49 12.42 -0.79
C ASN A 59 -13.04 13.46 0.17
N SER A 60 -13.38 14.62 -0.33
CA SER A 60 -14.05 15.66 0.44
C SER A 60 -15.13 16.29 -0.43
N THR A 61 -16.23 16.66 0.19
CA THR A 61 -17.30 17.41 -0.48
C THR A 61 -17.05 18.92 -0.49
N SER A 62 -15.95 19.36 0.12
CA SER A 62 -15.64 20.79 0.25
C SER A 62 -15.36 21.47 -1.09
N ASN A 63 -14.72 20.78 -2.03
CA ASN A 63 -14.42 21.33 -3.35
C ASN A 63 -14.52 20.27 -4.46
N VAL A 64 -14.57 20.71 -5.71
CA VAL A 64 -14.77 19.85 -6.89
C VAL A 64 -13.60 18.90 -7.07
N TYR A 65 -12.34 19.38 -6.92
CA TYR A 65 -11.16 18.54 -7.07
C TYR A 65 -11.13 17.41 -6.03
N ALA A 66 -11.23 17.74 -4.75
CA ALA A 66 -11.16 16.78 -3.66
C ALA A 66 -12.32 15.75 -3.70
N SER A 67 -13.47 16.12 -4.23
CA SER A 67 -14.64 15.23 -4.34
C SER A 67 -14.49 14.13 -5.40
N GLN A 68 -13.53 14.25 -6.32
CA GLN A 68 -13.41 13.36 -7.48
C GLN A 68 -12.02 12.76 -7.68
N ALA A 69 -10.96 13.45 -7.25
CA ALA A 69 -9.57 13.10 -7.57
C ALA A 69 -9.19 11.69 -7.11
N GLY A 70 -9.52 11.31 -5.89
CA GLY A 70 -9.23 9.99 -5.34
C GLY A 70 -9.88 8.85 -6.12
N TYR A 71 -11.03 9.09 -6.72
CA TYR A 71 -11.74 8.15 -7.55
C TYR A 71 -11.21 8.10 -8.99
N LEU A 72 -11.16 9.24 -9.67
CA LEU A 72 -10.82 9.32 -11.09
C LEU A 72 -9.38 8.90 -11.38
N PHE A 73 -8.47 9.20 -10.45
CA PHE A 73 -7.05 8.93 -10.66
C PHE A 73 -6.58 7.62 -9.99
N SER A 74 -7.48 6.87 -9.36
CA SER A 74 -7.14 5.61 -8.70
C SER A 74 -6.53 4.54 -9.61
N PRO A 75 -6.86 4.41 -10.93
CA PRO A 75 -6.23 3.42 -11.80
C PRO A 75 -4.71 3.56 -11.92
N ALA A 76 -4.17 4.77 -11.75
CA ALA A 76 -2.73 5.04 -11.75
C ALA A 76 -2.13 5.11 -10.33
N ARG A 77 -2.82 4.55 -9.31
CA ARG A 77 -2.36 4.53 -7.90
C ARG A 77 -2.10 5.93 -7.33
N PHE A 78 -2.95 6.89 -7.70
CA PHE A 78 -2.83 8.27 -7.26
C PHE A 78 -2.90 8.38 -5.74
N ARG A 79 -1.95 9.12 -5.17
CA ARG A 79 -1.93 9.55 -3.76
C ARG A 79 -2.14 11.05 -3.68
N TYR A 80 -3.02 11.47 -2.79
CA TYR A 80 -3.29 12.87 -2.54
C TYR A 80 -1.99 13.63 -2.22
N ARG A 81 -1.62 14.59 -3.08
CA ARG A 81 -0.39 15.40 -2.98
C ARG A 81 0.90 14.57 -2.87
N ALA A 82 0.87 13.32 -3.36
CA ALA A 82 1.95 12.35 -3.25
C ALA A 82 2.37 12.00 -1.81
N PHE A 83 1.62 12.38 -0.78
CA PHE A 83 1.93 12.04 0.60
C PHE A 83 1.91 10.54 0.83
N ASN A 84 2.83 10.05 1.67
CA ASN A 84 2.77 8.68 2.16
C ASN A 84 1.52 8.49 3.03
N GLN A 85 0.90 7.32 2.95
CA GLN A 85 -0.31 6.98 3.69
C GLN A 85 -0.15 7.16 5.21
N LYS A 86 1.05 7.03 5.77
CA LYS A 86 1.31 7.27 7.20
C LYS A 86 0.89 8.66 7.68
N TYR A 87 0.70 9.62 6.76
CA TYR A 87 0.24 10.99 7.06
C TYR A 87 -1.27 11.17 6.91
N ASN A 88 -2.00 10.15 6.44
CA ASN A 88 -3.45 10.11 6.37
C ASN A 88 -4.01 9.35 7.57
N ASP A 89 -4.84 10.01 8.36
CA ASP A 89 -5.41 9.42 9.56
C ASP A 89 -6.78 8.80 9.27
N VAL A 90 -6.97 7.53 9.63
CA VAL A 90 -8.22 6.80 9.45
C VAL A 90 -8.82 6.47 10.80
N TYR A 91 -10.10 6.77 10.95
CA TYR A 91 -10.89 6.54 12.16
C TYR A 91 -12.13 5.71 11.85
N ILE A 92 -12.62 4.97 12.83
CA ILE A 92 -13.95 4.38 12.86
C ILE A 92 -14.60 4.78 14.17
N ASN A 93 -15.77 5.44 14.12
CA ASN A 93 -16.48 5.99 15.28
C ASN A 93 -15.57 6.83 16.21
N GLY A 94 -14.60 7.56 15.63
CA GLY A 94 -13.65 8.39 16.36
C GLY A 94 -12.46 7.65 16.99
N ALA A 95 -12.36 6.33 16.85
CA ALA A 95 -11.17 5.57 17.25
C ALA A 95 -10.17 5.44 16.10
N SER A 96 -8.89 5.69 16.36
CA SER A 96 -7.81 5.59 15.35
C SER A 96 -7.59 4.15 14.92
N MET A 97 -7.52 3.94 13.59
CA MET A 97 -7.36 2.64 12.95
C MET A 97 -5.98 2.43 12.34
N ASN A 98 -5.16 3.47 12.21
CA ASN A 98 -3.81 3.34 11.67
C ASN A 98 -2.98 2.39 12.53
N ASP A 99 -2.27 1.49 11.88
CA ASP A 99 -1.33 0.59 12.53
C ASP A 99 -0.25 1.38 13.28
N MET A 100 0.01 1.02 14.54
CA MET A 100 0.91 1.81 15.39
C MET A 100 2.39 1.58 15.06
N GLU A 101 2.73 0.48 14.41
CA GLU A 101 4.09 0.18 13.97
C GLU A 101 4.44 0.94 12.67
N THR A 102 3.55 0.91 11.68
CA THR A 102 3.79 1.44 10.33
C THR A 102 3.18 2.82 10.09
N GLY A 103 2.20 3.22 10.90
CA GLY A 103 1.41 4.43 10.69
C GLY A 103 0.37 4.34 9.57
N GLN A 104 0.24 3.21 8.92
CA GLN A 104 -0.62 3.02 7.76
C GLN A 104 -1.92 2.28 8.10
N PHE A 105 -2.93 2.43 7.27
CA PHE A 105 -4.18 1.68 7.36
C PHE A 105 -4.37 0.80 6.13
N ARG A 106 -4.64 -0.48 6.33
CA ARG A 106 -4.97 -1.39 5.22
C ARG A 106 -6.44 -1.26 4.85
N PHE A 107 -6.74 -0.53 3.79
CA PHE A 107 -8.11 -0.36 3.30
C PHE A 107 -8.77 -1.68 2.87
N SER A 108 -8.00 -2.71 2.52
CA SER A 108 -8.53 -4.06 2.28
C SER A 108 -9.32 -4.63 3.47
N ASN A 109 -9.05 -4.20 4.69
CA ASN A 109 -9.77 -4.64 5.89
C ASN A 109 -11.22 -4.19 5.93
N ILE A 110 -11.58 -3.13 5.20
CA ILE A 110 -12.96 -2.59 5.10
C ILE A 110 -13.50 -2.59 3.67
N GLY A 111 -12.64 -2.81 2.66
CA GLY A 111 -12.99 -2.69 1.24
C GLY A 111 -14.11 -3.62 0.80
N GLY A 112 -14.22 -4.80 1.38
CA GLY A 112 -15.30 -5.73 1.11
C GLY A 112 -16.63 -5.44 1.81
N LEU A 113 -16.66 -4.48 2.73
CA LEU A 113 -17.85 -4.14 3.50
C LEU A 113 -18.86 -3.30 2.70
N ASN A 114 -18.42 -2.66 1.62
CA ASN A 114 -19.25 -1.92 0.67
C ASN A 114 -20.18 -0.88 1.34
N ARG A 115 -21.45 -1.19 1.49
CA ARG A 115 -22.47 -0.28 2.02
C ARG A 115 -22.21 0.16 3.45
N PHE A 116 -21.55 -0.67 4.25
CA PHE A 116 -21.27 -0.37 5.65
C PHE A 116 -20.12 0.62 5.82
N SER A 117 -19.25 0.78 4.82
CA SER A 117 -18.15 1.74 4.80
C SER A 117 -18.43 3.00 3.97
N ARG A 118 -19.68 3.28 3.62
CA ARG A 118 -20.08 4.48 2.84
C ARG A 118 -20.29 5.72 3.68
N ASN A 119 -20.71 5.56 4.91
CA ASN A 119 -20.95 6.67 5.81
C ASN A 119 -19.60 7.14 6.36
N VAL A 120 -18.99 8.11 5.67
CA VAL A 120 -17.63 8.60 5.95
C VAL A 120 -17.65 10.10 6.06
N ASP A 121 -17.03 10.61 7.10
CA ASP A 121 -16.70 12.01 7.28
C ASP A 121 -15.24 12.25 6.87
N PHE A 122 -15.02 13.02 5.81
CA PHE A 122 -13.71 13.35 5.28
C PHE A 122 -13.33 14.78 5.69
N ALA A 123 -12.10 14.98 6.11
CA ALA A 123 -11.54 16.30 6.34
C ALA A 123 -10.23 16.49 5.60
N LEU A 124 -10.13 17.58 4.83
CA LEU A 124 -8.89 18.03 4.23
C LEU A 124 -7.92 18.56 5.30
N PRO A 125 -6.63 18.72 5.04
CA PRO A 125 -5.61 19.01 6.06
C PRO A 125 -5.92 20.21 6.97
N PHE A 126 -6.61 21.23 6.49
CA PHE A 126 -6.95 22.46 7.23
C PHE A 126 -8.45 22.60 7.51
N GLU A 127 -9.21 21.53 7.38
CA GLU A 127 -10.60 21.47 7.78
C GLU A 127 -10.74 20.95 9.21
N ALA A 128 -11.67 21.51 9.96
CA ALA A 128 -12.02 21.01 11.27
C ALA A 128 -12.86 19.74 11.15
N ASN A 129 -12.63 18.80 12.06
CA ASN A 129 -13.50 17.65 12.29
C ASN A 129 -13.82 17.50 13.78
N GLY A 130 -14.75 16.63 14.10
CA GLY A 130 -15.21 16.41 15.49
C GLY A 130 -14.54 15.22 16.18
N TYR A 131 -13.40 14.70 15.67
CA TYR A 131 -12.81 13.46 16.16
C TYR A 131 -11.28 13.46 16.26
N SER A 132 -10.59 14.48 15.70
CA SER A 132 -9.11 14.57 15.75
C SER A 132 -8.59 15.97 15.41
N MET A 133 -7.30 16.20 15.63
CA MET A 133 -6.54 17.19 14.84
C MET A 133 -6.18 16.55 13.50
N THR A 134 -6.76 17.02 12.41
CA THR A 134 -6.59 16.46 11.07
C THR A 134 -5.11 16.35 10.69
N GLY A 135 -4.69 15.19 10.16
CA GLY A 135 -3.32 14.96 9.71
C GLY A 135 -2.94 15.75 8.46
N MET A 136 -1.64 15.74 8.10
CA MET A 136 -1.09 16.45 6.95
C MET A 136 -1.70 16.00 5.61
N ALA A 137 -2.09 14.74 5.49
CA ALA A 137 -2.75 14.19 4.29
C ALA A 137 -4.27 14.01 4.46
N GLY A 138 -4.87 14.75 5.42
CA GLY A 138 -6.30 14.65 5.71
C GLY A 138 -6.67 13.48 6.62
N SER A 139 -7.97 13.34 6.87
CA SER A 139 -8.53 12.27 7.70
C SER A 139 -9.84 11.73 7.17
N ASN A 140 -10.12 10.46 7.48
CA ASN A 140 -11.37 9.77 7.16
C ASN A 140 -11.95 9.18 8.44
N ASN A 141 -13.23 9.38 8.74
CA ASN A 141 -13.91 8.76 9.87
C ASN A 141 -15.15 8.01 9.41
N TYR A 142 -15.09 6.70 9.47
CA TYR A 142 -16.20 5.83 9.09
C TYR A 142 -17.18 5.67 10.25
N ASP A 143 -18.48 5.78 9.97
CA ASP A 143 -19.51 5.51 10.97
C ASP A 143 -20.03 4.07 10.82
N PHE A 144 -19.66 3.22 11.78
CA PHE A 144 -20.03 1.81 11.83
C PHE A 144 -21.16 1.52 12.84
N ARG A 145 -21.87 2.54 13.28
CA ARG A 145 -23.05 2.34 14.14
C ARG A 145 -24.20 1.74 13.35
N ALA A 146 -24.88 0.73 13.91
CA ALA A 146 -25.98 0.05 13.22
C ALA A 146 -27.14 0.99 12.85
N GLY A 147 -27.44 1.96 13.69
CA GLY A 147 -28.50 2.95 13.45
C GLY A 147 -28.16 4.02 12.42
N SER A 148 -26.91 4.15 12.02
CA SER A 148 -26.47 5.05 10.93
C SER A 148 -26.56 4.38 9.55
N MET A 149 -26.78 3.08 9.51
CA MET A 149 -26.89 2.33 8.25
C MET A 149 -28.23 2.55 7.61
N GLN A 150 -28.23 2.61 6.28
CA GLN A 150 -29.46 2.77 5.51
C GLN A 150 -30.40 1.58 5.69
N GLU A 151 -31.62 1.84 6.17
CA GLU A 151 -32.65 0.83 6.39
C GLU A 151 -33.04 0.09 5.12
N GLY A 152 -33.40 -1.18 5.28
CA GLY A 152 -33.88 -2.07 4.23
C GLY A 152 -32.92 -3.22 3.94
N GLN A 153 -33.27 -3.94 2.90
CA GLN A 153 -32.47 -5.06 2.40
C GLN A 153 -31.85 -4.69 1.06
N TYR A 154 -30.71 -5.24 0.80
CA TYR A 154 -29.98 -5.02 -0.45
C TYR A 154 -29.28 -6.30 -0.86
N ALA A 155 -29.49 -6.72 -2.11
CA ALA A 155 -28.80 -7.84 -2.74
C ALA A 155 -28.12 -7.37 -4.02
N SER A 156 -26.92 -7.87 -4.30
CA SER A 156 -26.17 -7.53 -5.50
C SER A 156 -25.37 -8.71 -5.99
N VAL A 157 -25.34 -8.89 -7.30
CA VAL A 157 -24.49 -9.85 -8.00
C VAL A 157 -23.75 -9.12 -9.11
N GLY A 158 -22.46 -9.37 -9.24
CA GLY A 158 -21.62 -8.77 -10.27
C GLY A 158 -20.66 -9.77 -10.89
N VAL A 159 -20.33 -9.53 -12.15
CA VAL A 159 -19.28 -10.21 -12.90
C VAL A 159 -18.27 -9.20 -13.38
N ALA A 160 -16.97 -9.56 -13.30
CA ALA A 160 -15.87 -8.68 -13.63
C ALA A 160 -14.71 -9.44 -14.27
N ASN A 161 -13.88 -8.74 -15.01
CA ASN A 161 -12.56 -9.21 -15.42
C ASN A 161 -11.48 -8.39 -14.70
N ARG A 162 -11.48 -8.47 -13.38
CA ARG A 162 -10.56 -7.76 -12.46
C ARG A 162 -9.86 -8.77 -11.56
N ASN A 163 -9.42 -8.37 -10.35
CA ASN A 163 -8.86 -9.29 -9.36
C ASN A 163 -9.80 -10.46 -9.09
N TYR A 164 -11.11 -10.21 -9.10
CA TYR A 164 -12.13 -11.23 -8.99
C TYR A 164 -13.04 -11.24 -10.22
N THR A 165 -13.63 -12.41 -10.48
CA THR A 165 -14.58 -12.64 -11.57
C THR A 165 -16.02 -12.53 -11.11
N LEU A 166 -16.31 -13.01 -9.92
CA LEU A 166 -17.67 -13.04 -9.35
C LEU A 166 -17.70 -12.31 -8.01
N ARG A 167 -18.80 -11.57 -7.79
CA ARG A 167 -19.11 -10.92 -6.53
C ARG A 167 -20.58 -11.11 -6.19
N GLY A 168 -20.84 -11.56 -4.98
CA GLY A 168 -22.18 -11.62 -4.39
C GLY A 168 -22.21 -10.83 -3.09
N LEU A 169 -23.26 -10.05 -2.87
CA LEU A 169 -23.44 -9.27 -1.65
C LEU A 169 -24.89 -9.30 -1.20
N TYR A 170 -25.09 -9.46 0.11
CA TYR A 170 -26.37 -9.25 0.76
C TYR A 170 -26.17 -8.45 2.05
N SER A 171 -27.08 -7.50 2.30
CA SER A 171 -27.09 -6.72 3.53
C SER A 171 -28.49 -6.43 4.01
N TYR A 172 -28.65 -6.37 5.33
CA TYR A 172 -29.89 -6.02 6.02
C TYR A 172 -29.60 -4.95 7.09
N SER A 173 -30.46 -3.98 7.20
CA SER A 173 -30.48 -2.99 8.29
C SER A 173 -31.91 -2.70 8.72
N SER A 174 -32.19 -2.87 10.01
CA SER A 174 -33.53 -2.71 10.55
C SER A 174 -33.96 -1.24 10.73
N GLY A 175 -32.99 -0.29 10.73
CA GLY A 175 -33.21 1.02 11.30
C GLY A 175 -33.51 0.93 12.82
N PHE A 176 -33.84 2.04 13.46
CA PHE A 176 -34.28 2.03 14.84
C PHE A 176 -35.76 1.65 14.99
N ASN A 177 -36.03 0.65 15.79
CA ASN A 177 -37.42 0.31 16.17
C ASN A 177 -37.93 1.22 17.28
N GLU A 178 -39.20 1.10 17.63
CA GLU A 178 -39.85 1.89 18.70
C GLU A 178 -39.19 1.77 20.09
N LYS A 179 -38.51 0.63 20.33
CA LYS A 179 -37.74 0.39 21.55
C LYS A 179 -36.32 0.93 21.48
N GLY A 180 -35.93 1.60 20.39
CA GLY A 180 -34.60 2.18 20.21
C GLY A 180 -33.50 1.17 19.88
N TRP A 181 -33.83 -0.01 19.33
CA TRP A 181 -32.87 -0.98 18.85
C TRP A 181 -32.69 -0.86 17.33
N ALA A 182 -31.44 -0.95 16.88
CA ALA A 182 -31.06 -1.11 15.47
C ALA A 182 -30.11 -2.30 15.31
N ILE A 183 -30.32 -3.10 14.28
CA ILE A 183 -29.47 -4.26 13.94
C ILE A 183 -29.12 -4.16 12.47
N THR A 184 -27.85 -4.43 12.17
CA THR A 184 -27.33 -4.43 10.79
C THR A 184 -26.42 -5.62 10.59
N ALA A 185 -26.59 -6.33 9.47
CA ALA A 185 -25.73 -7.45 9.13
C ALA A 185 -25.53 -7.54 7.61
N GLY A 186 -24.39 -8.07 7.19
CA GLY A 186 -24.18 -8.32 5.77
C GLY A 186 -22.95 -9.17 5.48
N LEU A 187 -22.97 -9.72 4.27
CA LEU A 187 -21.92 -10.59 3.74
C LEU A 187 -21.61 -10.17 2.31
N THR A 188 -20.32 -10.20 1.95
CA THR A 188 -19.86 -10.07 0.58
C THR A 188 -18.89 -11.19 0.26
N TYR A 189 -19.11 -11.89 -0.83
CA TYR A 189 -18.18 -12.92 -1.31
C TYR A 189 -17.65 -12.52 -2.69
N ARG A 190 -16.32 -12.60 -2.85
CA ARG A 190 -15.59 -12.28 -4.08
C ARG A 190 -14.72 -13.46 -4.44
N TRP A 191 -14.72 -13.86 -5.71
CA TRP A 191 -13.99 -15.03 -6.14
C TRP A 191 -13.47 -14.93 -7.57
N ALA A 192 -12.26 -15.46 -7.79
CA ALA A 192 -11.69 -15.74 -9.09
C ALA A 192 -10.75 -16.96 -9.00
N ASN A 193 -10.91 -17.89 -9.93
CA ASN A 193 -9.92 -18.94 -10.16
C ASN A 193 -8.70 -18.41 -10.94
N GLN A 194 -8.92 -17.37 -11.74
CA GLN A 194 -7.88 -16.56 -12.37
C GLN A 194 -8.40 -15.13 -12.45
N GLY A 195 -7.62 -14.18 -11.88
CA GLY A 195 -7.86 -12.74 -11.99
C GLY A 195 -7.49 -12.19 -13.36
N TYR A 196 -7.47 -10.86 -13.51
CA TYR A 196 -7.05 -10.18 -14.72
C TYR A 196 -5.63 -10.59 -15.13
N VAL A 197 -4.72 -10.64 -14.17
CA VAL A 197 -3.34 -11.11 -14.37
C VAL A 197 -3.27 -12.62 -14.28
N GLU A 198 -2.63 -13.24 -15.25
CA GLU A 198 -2.52 -14.69 -15.30
C GLU A 198 -1.75 -15.26 -14.08
N GLY A 199 -2.21 -16.41 -13.58
CA GLY A 199 -1.63 -17.08 -12.42
C GLY A 199 -2.02 -16.45 -11.08
N THR A 200 -2.95 -15.48 -11.06
CA THR A 200 -3.49 -14.92 -9.82
C THR A 200 -4.84 -15.56 -9.48
N ILE A 201 -5.07 -15.77 -8.19
CA ILE A 201 -6.35 -16.24 -7.63
C ILE A 201 -6.88 -15.20 -6.65
N TYR A 202 -8.18 -15.22 -6.40
CA TYR A 202 -8.80 -14.37 -5.41
C TYR A 202 -9.98 -15.07 -4.73
N ASN A 203 -9.97 -15.12 -3.41
CA ASN A 203 -11.04 -15.70 -2.60
C ASN A 203 -11.18 -14.88 -1.31
N ALA A 204 -12.27 -14.13 -1.16
CA ALA A 204 -12.49 -13.28 -0.01
C ALA A 204 -13.95 -13.28 0.43
N LEU A 205 -14.16 -13.48 1.73
CA LEU A 205 -15.45 -13.35 2.39
C LEU A 205 -15.38 -12.16 3.35
N SER A 206 -16.20 -11.15 3.13
CA SER A 206 -16.32 -10.03 4.06
C SER A 206 -17.62 -10.14 4.84
N TYR A 207 -17.56 -9.91 6.15
CA TYR A 207 -18.75 -9.89 7.00
C TYR A 207 -18.80 -8.61 7.84
N PHE A 208 -20.01 -8.18 8.13
CA PHE A 208 -20.30 -7.09 9.06
C PHE A 208 -21.51 -7.48 9.93
N PHE A 209 -21.41 -7.22 11.22
CA PHE A 209 -22.54 -7.29 12.14
C PHE A 209 -22.48 -6.12 13.09
N GLY A 210 -23.60 -5.42 13.28
CA GLY A 210 -23.73 -4.30 14.22
C GLY A 210 -25.06 -4.35 14.95
N VAL A 211 -25.02 -3.94 16.22
CA VAL A 211 -26.20 -3.72 17.05
C VAL A 211 -26.05 -2.40 17.80
N GLN A 212 -27.12 -1.65 17.90
CA GLN A 212 -27.16 -0.38 18.63
C GLN A 212 -28.43 -0.27 19.44
N LYS A 213 -28.29 0.26 20.65
CA LYS A 213 -29.39 0.64 21.51
C LYS A 213 -29.30 2.12 21.79
N LYS A 214 -30.37 2.85 21.53
CA LYS A 214 -30.56 4.26 21.93
C LYS A 214 -31.63 4.33 23.02
N TRP A 215 -31.32 5.06 24.09
CA TRP A 215 -32.24 5.31 25.18
C TRP A 215 -32.77 6.77 25.13
N MET A 216 -33.92 7.02 25.76
CA MET A 216 -34.55 8.35 25.76
C MET A 216 -33.78 9.39 26.62
N ASN A 217 -32.89 8.95 27.48
CA ASN A 217 -32.06 9.79 28.36
C ASN A 217 -30.73 10.28 27.69
N GLY A 218 -30.65 10.24 26.35
CA GLY A 218 -29.50 10.75 25.61
C GLY A 218 -28.32 9.79 25.50
N HIS A 219 -28.42 8.56 26.05
CA HIS A 219 -27.38 7.54 25.88
C HIS A 219 -27.64 6.66 24.66
N SER A 220 -26.57 6.26 23.99
CA SER A 220 -26.57 5.25 22.95
C SER A 220 -25.35 4.36 23.09
N LEU A 221 -25.53 3.05 22.95
CA LEU A 221 -24.45 2.08 22.95
C LEU A 221 -24.51 1.28 21.64
N SER A 222 -23.42 1.28 20.90
CA SER A 222 -23.24 0.53 19.64
C SER A 222 -22.12 -0.48 19.79
N PHE A 223 -22.34 -1.67 19.27
CA PHE A 223 -21.29 -2.68 19.09
C PHE A 223 -21.29 -3.10 17.62
N SER A 224 -20.11 -3.12 17.00
CA SER A 224 -19.95 -3.58 15.63
C SER A 224 -18.73 -4.48 15.50
N THR A 225 -18.83 -5.54 14.70
CA THR A 225 -17.73 -6.44 14.38
C THR A 225 -17.69 -6.71 12.89
N TRP A 226 -16.49 -6.83 12.35
CA TRP A 226 -16.27 -7.11 10.92
C TRP A 226 -14.95 -7.84 10.69
N GLY A 227 -14.83 -8.41 9.52
CA GLY A 227 -13.61 -9.04 9.05
C GLY A 227 -13.70 -9.36 7.57
N ASN A 228 -12.53 -9.61 6.98
CA ASN A 228 -12.40 -9.88 5.56
C ASN A 228 -11.34 -10.97 5.32
N PRO A 229 -11.60 -12.24 5.76
CA PRO A 229 -10.67 -13.33 5.43
C PRO A 229 -10.48 -13.40 3.93
N THR A 230 -9.22 -13.26 3.51
CA THR A 230 -8.82 -13.19 2.10
C THR A 230 -7.67 -14.14 1.83
N GLU A 231 -7.79 -14.91 0.76
CA GLU A 231 -6.69 -15.64 0.12
C GLU A 231 -6.55 -15.11 -1.31
N ARG A 232 -5.37 -14.66 -1.65
CA ARG A 232 -5.08 -14.16 -2.99
C ARG A 232 -3.63 -14.41 -3.38
N SER A 233 -3.37 -14.52 -4.65
CA SER A 233 -2.01 -14.50 -5.16
C SER A 233 -1.69 -13.17 -5.85
N THR A 234 -0.40 -12.83 -5.92
CA THR A 234 0.05 -11.52 -6.38
C THR A 234 0.77 -11.60 -7.73
N GLN A 235 0.85 -10.45 -8.39
CA GLN A 235 1.68 -10.21 -9.55
C GLN A 235 3.04 -9.66 -9.11
N GLY A 236 4.15 -10.12 -9.74
CA GLY A 236 5.45 -9.51 -9.61
C GLY A 236 5.69 -8.43 -10.67
N ALA A 237 6.36 -7.34 -10.31
CA ALA A 237 6.94 -6.45 -11.30
C ALA A 237 8.03 -7.17 -12.10
N SER A 238 8.18 -6.82 -13.37
CA SER A 238 9.24 -7.38 -14.21
C SER A 238 9.94 -6.30 -15.04
N THR A 239 10.99 -6.68 -15.77
CA THR A 239 11.74 -5.77 -16.63
C THR A 239 11.05 -5.58 -17.98
N ASP A 240 11.34 -4.47 -18.66
CA ASP A 240 10.86 -4.24 -20.02
C ASP A 240 11.27 -5.35 -20.99
N GLU A 241 12.45 -5.95 -20.80
CA GLU A 241 12.91 -7.13 -21.56
C GLU A 241 11.97 -8.31 -21.36
N ALA A 242 11.56 -8.61 -20.13
CA ALA A 242 10.64 -9.72 -19.86
C ALA A 242 9.25 -9.48 -20.46
N TYR A 243 8.73 -8.26 -20.39
CA TYR A 243 7.46 -7.88 -21.02
C TYR A 243 7.54 -8.00 -22.55
N TRP A 244 8.64 -7.56 -23.16
CA TRP A 244 8.88 -7.72 -24.58
C TRP A 244 8.96 -9.19 -25.00
N LEU A 245 9.73 -10.01 -24.28
CA LEU A 245 9.86 -11.45 -24.56
C LEU A 245 8.54 -12.20 -24.41
N ALA A 246 7.73 -11.83 -23.43
CA ALA A 246 6.41 -12.40 -23.20
C ALA A 246 5.35 -11.88 -24.18
N ASN A 247 5.62 -10.75 -24.84
CA ASN A 247 4.66 -9.96 -25.61
C ASN A 247 3.39 -9.64 -24.80
N ASP A 248 3.59 -9.31 -23.52
CA ASP A 248 2.49 -9.09 -22.55
C ASP A 248 2.94 -8.13 -21.44
N TYR A 249 2.30 -6.96 -21.34
CA TYR A 249 2.54 -5.99 -20.25
C TYR A 249 2.04 -6.46 -18.88
N GLN A 250 1.27 -7.56 -18.85
CA GLN A 250 0.78 -8.18 -17.61
C GLN A 250 1.52 -9.47 -17.27
N TYR A 251 2.68 -9.71 -17.88
CA TYR A 251 3.52 -10.85 -17.56
C TYR A 251 3.75 -10.91 -16.03
N ASN A 252 3.56 -12.10 -15.46
CA ASN A 252 3.72 -12.34 -14.04
C ASN A 252 4.77 -13.45 -13.81
N PRO A 253 5.96 -13.14 -13.25
CA PRO A 253 7.01 -14.11 -13.02
C PRO A 253 6.79 -15.03 -11.82
N TYR A 254 5.73 -14.80 -11.01
CA TYR A 254 5.55 -15.49 -9.72
C TYR A 254 4.83 -16.82 -9.81
N TRP A 255 4.33 -17.21 -10.96
CA TRP A 255 3.64 -18.47 -11.13
C TRP A 255 4.33 -19.39 -12.14
N GLY A 256 3.96 -20.66 -12.14
CA GLY A 256 4.39 -21.64 -13.11
C GLY A 256 3.55 -22.90 -13.04
N TYR A 257 3.96 -23.94 -13.77
CA TYR A 257 3.25 -25.21 -13.81
C TYR A 257 3.86 -26.23 -12.85
N GLN A 258 2.99 -26.89 -12.10
CA GLN A 258 3.28 -28.08 -11.29
C GLN A 258 2.33 -29.20 -11.71
N ASN A 259 2.85 -30.28 -12.26
CA ASN A 259 2.04 -31.39 -12.80
C ASN A 259 0.91 -30.88 -13.73
N GLY A 260 1.20 -29.90 -14.58
CA GLY A 260 0.24 -29.27 -15.48
C GLY A 260 -0.75 -28.28 -14.87
N HIS A 261 -0.72 -28.06 -13.56
CA HIS A 261 -1.57 -27.07 -12.86
C HIS A 261 -0.81 -25.79 -12.55
N LYS A 262 -1.48 -24.66 -12.67
CA LYS A 262 -0.90 -23.36 -12.30
C LYS A 262 -0.72 -23.25 -10.79
N ARG A 263 0.49 -22.89 -10.38
CA ARG A 263 0.84 -22.60 -8.99
C ARG A 263 1.56 -21.25 -8.89
N ASN A 264 1.08 -20.38 -8.04
CA ASN A 264 1.75 -19.09 -7.74
C ASN A 264 2.63 -19.24 -6.49
N SER A 265 3.82 -18.67 -6.50
CA SER A 265 4.76 -18.71 -5.38
C SER A 265 4.46 -17.65 -4.30
N ARG A 266 3.64 -16.65 -4.63
CA ARG A 266 3.25 -15.54 -3.76
C ARG A 266 1.76 -15.59 -3.46
N VAL A 267 1.39 -16.27 -2.39
CA VAL A 267 0.01 -16.35 -1.88
C VAL A 267 -0.06 -15.60 -0.56
N VAL A 268 -1.02 -14.70 -0.46
CA VAL A 268 -1.31 -13.90 0.71
C VAL A 268 -2.58 -14.43 1.36
N ASN A 269 -2.49 -14.72 2.66
CA ASN A 269 -3.64 -14.93 3.52
C ASN A 269 -3.69 -13.78 4.52
N ASP A 270 -4.78 -13.04 4.52
CA ASP A 270 -4.99 -11.89 5.41
C ASP A 270 -6.35 -12.00 6.09
N PHE A 271 -6.35 -11.96 7.41
CA PHE A 271 -7.57 -11.92 8.20
C PHE A 271 -7.38 -11.06 9.44
N ALA A 272 -8.15 -10.00 9.56
CA ALA A 272 -8.10 -9.04 10.64
C ALA A 272 -9.48 -8.87 11.30
N PRO A 273 -9.98 -9.88 12.07
CA PRO A 273 -11.20 -9.71 12.84
C PRO A 273 -11.09 -8.51 13.75
N SER A 274 -12.08 -7.64 13.66
CA SER A 274 -12.12 -6.36 14.34
C SER A 274 -13.45 -6.15 15.03
N ALA A 275 -13.44 -5.48 16.17
CA ALA A 275 -14.64 -5.13 16.91
C ALA A 275 -14.49 -3.75 17.54
N ILE A 276 -15.59 -3.01 17.61
CA ILE A 276 -15.66 -1.70 18.24
C ILE A 276 -16.94 -1.59 19.07
N ALA A 277 -16.79 -1.11 20.31
CA ALA A 277 -17.90 -0.69 21.16
C ALA A 277 -17.85 0.84 21.28
N THR A 278 -18.95 1.51 20.98
CA THR A 278 -19.05 2.97 21.03
C THR A 278 -20.20 3.38 21.91
N TRP A 279 -19.89 4.19 22.92
CA TRP A 279 -20.86 4.84 23.79
C TRP A 279 -20.94 6.31 23.41
N ASP A 280 -22.14 6.75 22.97
CA ASP A 280 -22.46 8.14 22.73
C ASP A 280 -23.38 8.61 23.87
N TRP A 281 -23.04 9.78 24.43
CA TRP A 281 -23.85 10.43 25.46
C TRP A 281 -24.11 11.88 25.06
N GLU A 282 -25.35 12.18 24.74
CA GLU A 282 -25.87 13.53 24.58
C GLU A 282 -26.13 14.11 25.98
N ILE A 283 -25.10 14.74 26.59
CA ILE A 283 -25.14 15.26 27.96
C ILE A 283 -26.21 16.34 28.06
N ASN A 284 -26.29 17.19 27.07
CA ASN A 284 -27.30 18.21 26.83
C ASN A 284 -27.25 18.66 25.36
N ASP A 285 -28.09 19.65 24.98
CA ASP A 285 -28.16 20.16 23.59
C ASP A 285 -26.85 20.78 23.07
N GLN A 286 -25.90 21.08 23.97
CA GLN A 286 -24.60 21.69 23.64
C GLN A 286 -23.43 20.73 23.73
N MET A 287 -23.57 19.62 24.46
CA MET A 287 -22.45 18.75 24.80
C MET A 287 -22.75 17.29 24.44
N LYS A 288 -21.88 16.70 23.62
CA LYS A 288 -21.92 15.28 23.26
C LYS A 288 -20.56 14.63 23.54
N LEU A 289 -20.57 13.54 24.31
CA LEU A 289 -19.41 12.68 24.55
C LEU A 289 -19.53 11.43 23.69
N THR A 290 -18.47 11.08 23.02
CA THR A 290 -18.33 9.81 22.27
C THR A 290 -17.11 9.07 22.79
N THR A 291 -17.30 7.88 23.33
CA THR A 291 -16.20 7.02 23.81
C THR A 291 -16.23 5.70 23.05
N SER A 292 -15.11 5.33 22.43
CA SER A 292 -14.98 4.10 21.63
C SER A 292 -13.83 3.24 22.14
N VAL A 293 -14.08 1.94 22.25
CA VAL A 293 -13.06 0.92 22.53
C VAL A 293 -12.98 0.01 21.32
N PHE A 294 -11.81 -0.06 20.72
CA PHE A 294 -11.53 -0.85 19.51
C PHE A 294 -10.51 -1.94 19.80
N GLY A 295 -10.76 -3.11 19.27
CA GLY A 295 -9.85 -4.26 19.29
C GLY A 295 -9.76 -4.91 17.91
N LYS A 296 -8.53 -5.25 17.51
CA LYS A 296 -8.22 -5.97 16.26
C LYS A 296 -7.15 -7.03 16.53
N TYR A 297 -7.34 -8.21 15.97
CA TYR A 297 -6.29 -9.21 15.86
C TYR A 297 -6.06 -9.54 14.38
N SER A 298 -4.94 -9.10 13.82
CA SER A 298 -4.58 -9.32 12.43
C SER A 298 -3.66 -10.53 12.33
N MET A 299 -3.98 -11.45 11.43
CA MET A 299 -3.16 -12.59 11.03
C MET A 299 -2.83 -12.39 9.55
N TYR A 300 -1.58 -12.08 9.29
CA TYR A 300 -1.09 -11.85 7.93
C TYR A 300 0.01 -12.83 7.58
N LYS A 301 -0.16 -13.54 6.45
CA LYS A 301 0.82 -14.48 5.92
C LYS A 301 1.04 -14.23 4.44
N SER A 302 2.29 -14.15 4.01
CA SER A 302 2.68 -14.03 2.60
C SER A 302 3.76 -15.04 2.26
N THR A 303 3.50 -15.93 1.28
CA THR A 303 4.45 -16.95 0.85
C THR A 303 5.48 -16.40 -0.14
N LYS A 304 6.60 -17.07 -0.27
CA LYS A 304 7.66 -16.78 -1.24
C LYS A 304 8.47 -18.04 -1.54
N LEU A 305 8.66 -18.31 -2.83
CA LEU A 305 9.67 -19.28 -3.27
C LEU A 305 11.06 -18.75 -2.94
N ASN A 306 11.88 -19.57 -2.30
CA ASN A 306 13.25 -19.24 -1.94
C ASN A 306 14.19 -20.40 -2.30
N TYR A 307 15.49 -20.19 -2.16
CA TYR A 307 16.54 -21.15 -2.52
C TYR A 307 17.64 -21.17 -1.45
N ASN A 308 18.30 -22.31 -1.34
CA ASN A 308 19.30 -22.60 -0.33
C ASN A 308 20.61 -22.95 -1.02
N ASN A 309 21.52 -21.97 -1.15
CA ASN A 309 22.81 -22.11 -1.84
C ASN A 309 22.67 -22.75 -3.23
N ALA A 310 21.67 -22.33 -3.98
CA ALA A 310 21.32 -22.81 -5.31
C ALA A 310 21.11 -21.65 -6.27
N GLU A 311 20.88 -21.92 -7.55
CA GLU A 311 20.52 -20.89 -8.51
C GLU A 311 19.15 -20.27 -8.19
N ASN A 312 19.02 -18.97 -8.43
CA ASN A 312 17.75 -18.27 -8.25
C ASN A 312 16.68 -18.85 -9.21
N PRO A 313 15.56 -19.39 -8.71
CA PRO A 313 14.55 -20.05 -9.54
C PRO A 313 13.60 -19.11 -10.27
N GLN A 314 13.71 -17.78 -10.03
CA GLN A 314 12.85 -16.80 -10.69
C GLN A 314 13.21 -16.67 -12.17
N PRO A 315 12.25 -16.82 -13.09
CA PRO A 315 12.55 -16.79 -14.52
C PRO A 315 13.08 -15.42 -14.98
N ASP A 316 12.60 -14.33 -14.40
CA ASP A 316 13.00 -12.94 -14.69
C ASP A 316 14.15 -12.44 -13.79
N TYR A 317 14.87 -13.33 -13.12
CA TYR A 317 16.12 -12.97 -12.46
C TYR A 317 17.17 -12.61 -13.56
N TRP A 318 17.86 -11.50 -13.36
CA TRP A 318 18.71 -10.93 -14.42
C TRP A 318 19.74 -11.90 -15.03
N LYS A 319 20.27 -12.84 -14.24
CA LYS A 319 21.21 -13.88 -14.76
C LYS A 319 20.53 -14.92 -15.67
N ASN A 320 19.20 -15.06 -15.57
CA ASN A 320 18.41 -15.98 -16.37
C ASN A 320 17.85 -15.32 -17.65
N MET A 321 18.05 -14.00 -17.80
CA MET A 321 17.53 -13.25 -18.92
C MET A 321 18.50 -13.26 -20.12
N PRO A 322 18.01 -13.16 -21.36
CA PRO A 322 18.87 -13.07 -22.55
C PRO A 322 19.90 -11.95 -22.45
N SER A 323 19.55 -10.80 -21.86
CA SER A 323 20.47 -9.68 -21.64
C SER A 323 21.69 -10.02 -20.78
N ALA A 324 21.67 -11.09 -20.00
CA ALA A 324 22.85 -11.57 -19.28
C ALA A 324 24.01 -11.93 -20.23
N ASN A 325 23.70 -12.25 -21.48
CA ASN A 325 24.71 -12.54 -22.51
C ASN A 325 25.36 -11.29 -23.09
N TYR A 326 24.89 -10.08 -22.75
CA TYR A 326 25.57 -8.83 -23.09
C TYR A 326 26.71 -8.46 -22.12
N TYR A 327 27.04 -9.33 -21.18
CA TYR A 327 28.17 -9.08 -20.30
C TYR A 327 29.49 -9.34 -21.00
N VAL A 328 30.42 -8.44 -20.78
CA VAL A 328 31.83 -8.66 -21.08
C VAL A 328 32.49 -9.16 -19.80
N TRP A 329 33.09 -10.34 -19.89
CA TRP A 329 33.81 -11.01 -18.82
C TRP A 329 35.30 -11.05 -19.05
N GLY A 330 36.05 -11.13 -17.97
CA GLY A 330 37.47 -11.42 -18.00
C GLY A 330 38.32 -10.21 -18.37
N ASP A 331 39.43 -10.45 -19.03
CA ASP A 331 40.37 -9.42 -19.39
C ASP A 331 39.98 -8.79 -20.75
N TYR A 332 39.14 -7.73 -20.64
CA TYR A 332 38.68 -6.99 -21.81
C TYR A 332 39.85 -6.47 -22.67
N LYS A 333 40.97 -6.01 -22.06
CA LYS A 333 42.14 -5.48 -22.77
C LYS A 333 42.86 -6.53 -23.63
N ASN A 334 42.73 -7.80 -23.22
CA ASN A 334 43.32 -8.93 -23.98
C ASN A 334 42.31 -9.63 -24.88
N GLY A 335 41.10 -9.07 -25.05
CA GLY A 335 40.11 -9.63 -25.98
C GLY A 335 39.39 -10.88 -25.48
N ASN A 336 39.52 -11.27 -24.20
CA ASN A 336 38.87 -12.42 -23.61
C ASN A 336 37.41 -12.09 -23.21
N ASN A 337 36.58 -11.83 -24.21
CA ASN A 337 35.14 -11.50 -24.01
C ASN A 337 34.30 -12.76 -24.14
N MET A 338 33.34 -12.91 -23.18
CA MET A 338 32.37 -14.01 -23.17
C MET A 338 31.02 -13.64 -23.78
N TYR A 339 30.96 -12.57 -24.55
CA TYR A 339 29.76 -12.15 -25.23
C TYR A 339 29.55 -12.94 -26.52
N THR A 340 28.34 -13.52 -26.72
CA THR A 340 27.96 -14.15 -27.99
C THR A 340 26.52 -13.82 -28.37
N TRP A 341 26.33 -13.38 -29.62
CA TRP A 341 25.01 -13.23 -30.22
C TRP A 341 24.22 -14.54 -30.25
N GLU A 342 24.92 -15.63 -30.43
CA GLU A 342 24.33 -16.96 -30.44
C GLU A 342 23.69 -17.31 -29.13
N ASN A 343 24.37 -17.07 -28.01
CA ASN A 343 23.82 -17.32 -26.69
C ASN A 343 22.60 -16.43 -26.40
N TRP A 344 22.66 -15.15 -26.77
CA TRP A 344 21.52 -14.25 -26.66
C TRP A 344 20.34 -14.73 -27.51
N ASN A 345 20.53 -15.04 -28.77
CA ASN A 345 19.49 -15.57 -29.65
C ASN A 345 18.88 -16.87 -29.13
N ASN A 346 19.70 -17.79 -28.63
CA ASN A 346 19.26 -19.05 -28.06
C ASN A 346 18.37 -18.81 -26.82
N ALA A 347 18.78 -17.87 -25.95
CA ALA A 347 17.99 -17.48 -24.77
C ALA A 347 16.66 -16.80 -25.14
N VAL A 348 16.66 -15.90 -26.15
CA VAL A 348 15.43 -15.27 -26.68
C VAL A 348 14.50 -16.34 -27.24
N ASN A 349 15.03 -17.22 -28.12
CA ASN A 349 14.24 -18.29 -28.73
C ASN A 349 13.64 -19.24 -27.66
N TYR A 350 14.42 -19.59 -26.63
CA TYR A 350 13.93 -20.38 -25.50
C TYR A 350 12.77 -19.72 -24.78
N TRP A 351 12.91 -18.43 -24.41
CA TRP A 351 11.88 -17.66 -23.72
C TRP A 351 10.57 -17.51 -24.53
N GLN A 352 10.72 -17.31 -25.85
CA GLN A 352 9.58 -17.09 -26.75
C GLN A 352 8.91 -18.39 -27.20
N ALA A 353 9.62 -19.54 -27.17
CA ALA A 353 9.12 -20.80 -27.68
C ALA A 353 7.87 -21.32 -26.97
N SER A 354 7.78 -21.15 -25.66
CA SER A 354 6.61 -21.55 -24.91
C SER A 354 6.40 -20.72 -23.64
N LYS A 355 5.19 -20.76 -23.12
CA LYS A 355 4.87 -20.10 -21.85
C LYS A 355 5.58 -20.79 -20.67
N GLU A 356 5.73 -22.10 -20.70
CA GLU A 356 6.41 -22.88 -19.67
C GLU A 356 7.86 -22.44 -19.49
N ASN A 357 8.54 -22.08 -20.57
CA ASN A 357 9.95 -21.68 -20.54
C ASN A 357 10.19 -20.36 -19.80
N ARG A 358 9.19 -19.48 -19.75
CA ARG A 358 9.28 -18.18 -19.07
C ARG A 358 8.56 -18.11 -17.71
N GLN A 359 8.12 -19.25 -17.19
CA GLN A 359 7.47 -19.36 -15.90
C GLN A 359 8.28 -20.22 -14.94
N ILE A 360 7.91 -20.22 -13.64
CA ILE A 360 8.56 -21.08 -12.64
C ILE A 360 8.36 -22.56 -13.01
N ASN A 361 9.45 -23.28 -13.18
CA ASN A 361 9.41 -24.73 -13.43
C ASN A 361 9.38 -25.48 -12.09
N TRP A 362 8.19 -25.62 -11.47
CA TRP A 362 8.01 -26.30 -10.19
C TRP A 362 8.48 -27.76 -10.24
N ASP A 363 8.22 -28.49 -11.32
CA ASP A 363 8.59 -29.91 -11.44
C ASP A 363 10.11 -30.10 -11.40
N ARG A 364 10.88 -29.17 -12.01
CA ARG A 364 12.34 -29.13 -11.91
C ARG A 364 12.80 -28.88 -10.46
N LEU A 365 12.13 -28.00 -9.72
CA LEU A 365 12.49 -27.71 -8.33
C LEU A 365 12.27 -28.93 -7.43
N TYR A 366 11.14 -29.64 -7.59
CA TYR A 366 10.88 -30.91 -6.92
C TYR A 366 11.92 -31.97 -7.27
N TYR A 367 12.25 -32.15 -8.53
CA TYR A 367 13.27 -33.10 -8.98
C TYR A 367 14.64 -32.80 -8.35
N ALA A 368 15.07 -31.53 -8.34
CA ALA A 368 16.33 -31.13 -7.74
C ALA A 368 16.40 -31.46 -6.24
N ASN A 369 15.32 -31.17 -5.50
CA ASN A 369 15.23 -31.48 -4.07
C ASN A 369 15.21 -32.99 -3.80
N GLN A 370 14.53 -33.79 -4.63
CA GLN A 370 14.56 -35.25 -4.50
C GLN A 370 15.96 -35.85 -4.73
N GLN A 371 16.74 -35.25 -5.65
CA GLN A 371 18.15 -35.66 -5.85
C GLN A 371 19.00 -35.25 -4.64
N ALA A 372 18.82 -34.06 -4.08
CA ALA A 372 19.50 -33.61 -2.86
C ALA A 372 19.18 -34.54 -1.69
N ALA A 373 17.90 -34.91 -1.51
CA ALA A 373 17.45 -35.83 -0.47
C ALA A 373 18.08 -37.23 -0.58
N LYS A 374 18.19 -37.80 -1.80
CA LYS A 374 18.86 -39.07 -2.04
C LYS A 374 20.35 -39.05 -1.66
N ASN A 375 20.98 -37.89 -1.75
CA ASN A 375 22.38 -37.68 -1.40
C ASN A 375 22.58 -37.27 0.08
N GLY A 376 21.51 -37.24 0.89
CA GLY A 376 21.57 -36.79 2.29
C GLY A 376 21.91 -35.29 2.45
N GLN A 377 21.62 -34.47 1.43
CA GLN A 377 21.89 -33.04 1.40
C GLN A 377 20.66 -32.23 1.79
N ASP A 378 20.89 -31.01 2.25
CA ASP A 378 19.83 -30.05 2.48
C ASP A 378 19.07 -29.76 1.17
N LEU A 379 17.78 -29.48 1.26
CA LEU A 379 16.98 -29.08 0.11
C LEU A 379 17.55 -27.80 -0.54
N LEU A 380 17.35 -27.67 -1.85
CA LEU A 380 17.83 -26.54 -2.65
C LEU A 380 16.79 -25.45 -2.81
N TYR A 381 15.52 -25.84 -2.81
CA TYR A 381 14.39 -24.93 -3.03
C TYR A 381 13.29 -25.19 -2.00
N TYR A 382 12.61 -24.12 -1.58
CA TYR A 382 11.53 -24.22 -0.61
C TYR A 382 10.57 -23.03 -0.73
N VAL A 383 9.37 -23.22 -0.23
CA VAL A 383 8.41 -22.13 -0.03
C VAL A 383 8.43 -21.75 1.43
N GLN A 384 8.67 -20.49 1.72
CA GLN A 384 8.57 -19.89 3.04
C GLN A 384 7.38 -18.96 3.14
N ALA A 385 6.91 -18.67 4.34
CA ALA A 385 5.98 -17.59 4.59
C ALA A 385 6.54 -16.59 5.61
N LYS A 386 6.33 -15.31 5.35
CA LYS A 386 6.49 -14.24 6.32
C LYS A 386 5.16 -13.99 7.01
N HIS A 387 5.18 -13.89 8.33
CA HIS A 387 4.02 -13.60 9.15
C HIS A 387 4.17 -12.27 9.86
N ASN A 388 3.05 -11.58 10.01
CA ASN A 388 2.91 -10.40 10.86
C ASN A 388 1.57 -10.50 11.61
N ASP A 389 1.62 -11.00 12.83
CA ASP A 389 0.45 -11.13 13.71
C ASP A 389 0.39 -9.93 14.66
N ASN A 390 -0.70 -9.19 14.58
CA ASN A 390 -0.84 -7.90 15.25
C ASN A 390 -2.08 -7.89 16.16
N LEU A 391 -1.87 -7.64 17.45
CA LEU A 391 -2.95 -7.30 18.38
C LEU A 391 -2.92 -5.80 18.63
N THR A 392 -4.00 -5.10 18.29
CA THR A 392 -4.17 -3.67 18.53
C THR A 392 -5.37 -3.42 19.43
N LEU A 393 -5.18 -2.60 20.47
CA LEU A 393 -6.22 -2.10 21.34
C LEU A 393 -6.17 -0.57 21.37
N THR A 394 -7.31 0.09 21.19
CA THR A 394 -7.41 1.56 21.22
C THR A 394 -8.63 1.98 22.03
N LEU A 395 -8.43 2.93 22.94
CA LEU A 395 -9.48 3.66 23.64
C LEU A 395 -9.46 5.10 23.14
N SER A 396 -10.59 5.64 22.73
CA SER A 396 -10.74 7.04 22.32
C SER A 396 -11.95 7.64 23.03
N SER A 397 -11.82 8.86 23.53
CA SER A 397 -12.94 9.60 24.11
C SER A 397 -12.91 11.04 23.65
N VAL A 398 -14.01 11.51 23.07
CA VAL A 398 -14.13 12.82 22.42
C VAL A 398 -15.35 13.55 22.96
N LEU A 399 -15.13 14.75 23.48
CA LEU A 399 -16.17 15.67 23.91
C LEU A 399 -16.33 16.80 22.88
N ASN A 400 -17.49 16.88 22.27
CA ASN A 400 -17.89 17.97 21.38
C ASN A 400 -18.80 18.93 22.14
N THR A 401 -18.41 20.18 22.19
CA THR A 401 -19.12 21.23 22.93
C THR A 401 -19.44 22.43 22.05
N LYS A 402 -20.72 22.81 21.96
CA LYS A 402 -21.15 24.08 21.35
C LYS A 402 -21.02 25.16 22.41
N LEU A 403 -19.95 25.95 22.37
CA LEU A 403 -19.73 27.03 23.35
C LEU A 403 -20.71 28.18 23.13
N THR A 404 -21.01 28.50 21.90
CA THR A 404 -22.00 29.46 21.45
C THR A 404 -22.71 28.97 20.19
N LYS A 405 -23.70 29.71 19.68
CA LYS A 405 -24.32 29.40 18.37
C LYS A 405 -23.32 29.45 17.19
N LYS A 406 -22.16 30.11 17.38
CA LYS A 406 -21.15 30.36 16.35
C LYS A 406 -19.77 29.79 16.69
N SER A 407 -19.64 29.04 17.80
CA SER A 407 -18.35 28.47 18.19
C SER A 407 -18.49 27.08 18.78
N ASN A 408 -17.60 26.19 18.38
CA ASN A 408 -17.54 24.82 18.85
C ASN A 408 -16.13 24.48 19.34
N LEU A 409 -16.07 23.64 20.36
CA LEU A 409 -14.84 23.04 20.87
C LEU A 409 -14.97 21.52 20.85
N ALA A 410 -14.07 20.86 20.12
CA ALA A 410 -13.92 19.42 20.17
C ALA A 410 -12.61 19.10 20.90
N THR A 411 -12.68 18.25 21.93
CA THR A 411 -11.50 17.85 22.72
C THR A 411 -11.53 16.35 22.88
N GLY A 412 -10.38 15.70 22.65
CA GLY A 412 -10.30 14.25 22.71
C GLY A 412 -9.00 13.73 23.31
N ILE A 413 -9.08 12.50 23.78
CA ILE A 413 -7.94 11.71 24.24
C ILE A 413 -7.95 10.36 23.54
N MET A 414 -6.78 9.80 23.30
CA MET A 414 -6.61 8.45 22.75
C MET A 414 -5.50 7.73 23.51
N LEU A 415 -5.76 6.48 23.88
CA LEU A 415 -4.77 5.54 24.41
C LEU A 415 -4.72 4.32 23.48
N GLY A 416 -3.55 3.87 23.11
CA GLY A 416 -3.36 2.75 22.21
C GLY A 416 -2.20 1.86 22.62
N LYS A 417 -2.36 0.56 22.38
CA LYS A 417 -1.32 -0.45 22.53
C LYS A 417 -1.37 -1.40 21.35
N SER A 418 -0.21 -1.68 20.77
CA SER A 418 -0.05 -2.66 19.69
C SER A 418 1.11 -3.60 20.02
N THR A 419 0.91 -4.88 19.71
CA THR A 419 1.95 -5.92 19.75
C THR A 419 2.00 -6.59 18.38
N ASN A 420 3.14 -6.52 17.71
CA ASN A 420 3.33 -6.98 16.34
C ASN A 420 4.40 -8.07 16.34
N GLN A 421 4.01 -9.32 16.13
CA GLN A 421 4.95 -10.45 16.05
C GLN A 421 5.28 -10.74 14.59
N HIS A 422 6.56 -10.66 14.27
CA HIS A 422 7.14 -10.97 12.97
C HIS A 422 7.92 -12.27 13.05
N TYR A 423 7.57 -13.24 12.23
CA TYR A 423 8.27 -14.52 12.17
C TYR A 423 8.17 -15.12 10.76
N GLN A 424 8.95 -16.15 10.51
CA GLN A 424 9.00 -16.86 9.25
C GLN A 424 8.77 -18.34 9.48
N THR A 425 8.01 -19.01 8.58
CA THR A 425 7.76 -20.44 8.61
C THR A 425 8.16 -21.10 7.31
N LEU A 426 8.51 -22.39 7.38
CA LEU A 426 8.69 -23.24 6.23
C LEU A 426 7.31 -23.78 5.80
N GLU A 427 6.88 -23.48 4.58
CA GLU A 427 5.53 -23.83 4.09
C GLU A 427 5.53 -25.10 3.25
N ASP A 428 6.58 -25.32 2.42
CA ASP A 428 6.67 -26.48 1.54
C ASP A 428 8.14 -26.77 1.24
N MET A 429 8.56 -27.99 1.52
CA MET A 429 9.90 -28.50 1.28
C MET A 429 10.14 -28.92 -0.17
N LEU A 430 9.14 -28.82 -1.05
CA LEU A 430 9.20 -29.18 -2.48
C LEU A 430 9.83 -30.58 -2.70
N GLY A 431 9.44 -31.55 -1.88
CA GLY A 431 9.95 -32.93 -1.96
C GLY A 431 11.36 -33.14 -1.40
N GLY A 432 11.93 -32.14 -0.72
CA GLY A 432 13.17 -32.27 0.06
C GLY A 432 12.96 -33.02 1.37
N ALA A 433 14.05 -33.47 1.99
CA ALA A 433 14.00 -34.24 3.26
C ALA A 433 14.69 -33.51 4.43
N ILE A 434 15.66 -32.69 4.17
CA ILE A 434 16.53 -32.07 5.19
C ILE A 434 16.58 -30.55 4.96
N PHE A 435 16.34 -29.77 6.01
CA PHE A 435 16.55 -28.33 6.01
C PHE A 435 17.04 -27.87 7.39
N HIS A 436 18.17 -27.17 7.41
CA HIS A 436 18.74 -26.64 8.64
C HIS A 436 18.48 -25.15 8.79
N ASN A 437 18.22 -24.70 10.01
CA ASN A 437 18.02 -23.29 10.35
C ASN A 437 19.35 -22.54 10.39
N ILE A 438 19.94 -22.31 9.23
CA ILE A 438 21.23 -21.61 9.07
C ILE A 438 21.12 -20.47 8.06
N ASN A 439 21.95 -19.43 8.27
CA ASN A 439 22.09 -18.31 7.35
C ASN A 439 23.00 -18.68 6.18
N THR A 440 22.39 -19.08 5.08
CA THR A 440 23.13 -19.53 3.89
C THR A 440 23.86 -18.40 3.17
N TYR A 441 23.47 -17.13 3.37
CA TYR A 441 24.22 -15.99 2.82
C TYR A 441 25.61 -15.83 3.45
N ALA A 442 25.77 -16.29 4.68
CA ALA A 442 27.03 -16.22 5.42
C ALA A 442 28.00 -17.40 5.11
N LEU A 443 27.52 -18.43 4.39
CA LEU A 443 28.36 -19.61 4.07
C LEU A 443 29.55 -19.32 3.14
N GLY A 444 29.51 -18.19 2.43
CA GLY A 444 30.66 -17.73 1.65
C GLY A 444 31.81 -17.23 2.50
N ASP A 445 31.50 -16.73 3.70
CA ASP A 445 32.45 -16.06 4.59
C ASP A 445 32.81 -16.96 5.81
N TYR A 446 31.92 -17.89 6.21
CA TYR A 446 32.06 -18.71 7.41
C TYR A 446 31.71 -20.20 7.14
N PRO A 447 32.41 -21.15 7.78
CA PRO A 447 32.04 -22.56 7.69
C PRO A 447 30.66 -22.84 8.32
N LYS A 448 29.96 -23.89 7.85
CA LYS A 448 28.61 -24.25 8.29
C LYS A 448 28.44 -24.41 9.81
N THR A 449 29.51 -24.78 10.48
CA THR A 449 29.55 -25.01 11.95
C THR A 449 29.93 -23.73 12.74
N ASP A 450 30.17 -22.63 12.08
CA ASP A 450 30.47 -21.36 12.76
C ASP A 450 29.20 -20.82 13.46
N PRO A 451 29.29 -20.38 14.72
CA PRO A 451 28.14 -19.79 15.42
C PRO A 451 27.44 -18.68 14.65
N ARG A 452 28.18 -17.89 13.85
CA ARG A 452 27.65 -16.75 13.09
C ARG A 452 26.68 -17.14 11.99
N VAL A 453 26.73 -18.38 11.48
CA VAL A 453 25.74 -18.84 10.49
C VAL A 453 24.44 -19.34 11.12
N GLN A 454 24.35 -19.43 12.45
CA GLN A 454 23.17 -19.91 13.14
C GLN A 454 22.14 -18.81 13.31
N TYR A 455 20.90 -19.02 12.84
CA TYR A 455 19.81 -18.11 13.13
C TYR A 455 19.35 -18.16 14.60
N ASP A 456 19.54 -19.30 15.27
CA ASP A 456 19.24 -19.44 16.70
C ASP A 456 20.24 -20.35 17.40
N LEU A 457 21.16 -19.74 18.14
CA LEU A 457 22.15 -20.46 18.94
C LEU A 457 21.57 -21.30 20.07
N ASN A 458 20.33 -21.02 20.53
CA ASN A 458 19.67 -21.81 21.56
C ASN A 458 19.28 -23.22 21.06
N THR A 459 19.14 -23.38 19.74
CA THR A 459 18.69 -24.62 19.11
C THR A 459 19.68 -25.18 18.10
N ALA A 460 20.88 -24.57 18.02
CA ALA A 460 21.89 -24.94 17.02
C ALA A 460 22.45 -26.36 17.14
N GLY A 461 22.23 -27.00 18.26
CA GLY A 461 22.73 -28.34 18.54
C GLY A 461 24.24 -28.42 18.82
N PRO A 462 24.78 -29.61 19.12
CA PRO A 462 26.21 -29.80 19.28
C PRO A 462 26.95 -29.42 18.00
N ASN A 463 28.07 -28.75 18.14
CA ASN A 463 28.93 -28.30 17.03
C ASN A 463 28.24 -27.33 16.04
N ASN A 464 27.18 -26.65 16.45
CA ASN A 464 26.47 -25.67 15.61
C ASN A 464 26.05 -26.25 14.25
N THR A 465 25.47 -27.44 14.22
CA THR A 465 25.00 -28.08 12.99
C THR A 465 23.71 -27.45 12.44
N GLY A 466 23.02 -26.63 13.27
CA GLY A 466 21.71 -26.04 12.98
C GLY A 466 20.54 -26.95 13.39
N LYS A 467 19.43 -26.33 13.81
CA LYS A 467 18.17 -27.05 14.06
C LYS A 467 17.60 -27.56 12.74
N LEU A 468 17.14 -28.82 12.72
CA LEU A 468 16.30 -29.33 11.63
C LEU A 468 14.93 -28.60 11.65
N VAL A 469 14.47 -28.17 10.50
CA VAL A 469 13.21 -27.45 10.30
C VAL A 469 12.31 -28.27 9.40
N TYR A 470 11.06 -28.40 9.79
CA TYR A 470 10.00 -29.07 9.04
C TYR A 470 8.90 -28.10 8.63
N GLU A 471 8.01 -28.54 7.76
CA GLU A 471 6.85 -27.72 7.34
C GLU A 471 6.03 -27.28 8.54
N GLY A 472 5.74 -25.97 8.59
CA GLY A 472 5.06 -25.31 9.71
C GLY A 472 6.00 -24.77 10.81
N ASP A 473 7.26 -25.22 10.86
CA ASP A 473 8.22 -24.74 11.86
C ASP A 473 8.66 -23.31 11.59
N LYS A 474 8.92 -22.55 12.67
CA LYS A 474 9.58 -21.26 12.61
C LYS A 474 11.08 -21.42 12.38
N PHE A 475 11.63 -20.58 11.49
CA PHE A 475 13.06 -20.48 11.19
C PHE A 475 13.44 -19.05 10.78
N GLY A 476 14.74 -18.79 10.69
CA GLY A 476 15.27 -17.50 10.26
C GLY A 476 15.17 -16.43 11.34
N TYR A 477 13.96 -15.94 11.63
CA TYR A 477 13.73 -14.94 12.68
C TYR A 477 12.37 -15.13 13.37
N ASP A 478 12.29 -14.71 14.61
CA ASP A 478 11.06 -14.53 15.40
C ASP A 478 11.28 -13.38 16.38
N TYR A 479 10.56 -12.28 16.19
CA TYR A 479 10.63 -11.11 17.08
C TYR A 479 9.27 -10.41 17.17
N ARG A 480 9.13 -9.58 18.21
CA ARG A 480 7.95 -8.77 18.43
C ARG A 480 8.32 -7.30 18.60
N ILE A 481 7.53 -6.41 18.02
CA ILE A 481 7.60 -4.97 18.26
C ILE A 481 6.37 -4.56 19.07
N ASP A 482 6.60 -3.95 20.22
CA ASP A 482 5.57 -3.39 21.09
C ASP A 482 5.54 -1.87 20.95
N VAL A 483 4.35 -1.30 20.74
CA VAL A 483 4.14 0.14 20.64
C VAL A 483 3.04 0.57 21.61
N ASN A 484 3.32 1.58 22.42
CA ASN A 484 2.33 2.25 23.28
C ASN A 484 2.19 3.69 22.82
N LYS A 485 0.96 4.17 22.69
CA LYS A 485 0.65 5.51 22.20
C LYS A 485 -0.41 6.17 23.10
N ALA A 486 -0.19 7.43 23.40
CA ALA A 486 -1.18 8.27 24.09
C ALA A 486 -1.18 9.64 23.42
N ASN A 487 -2.33 10.22 23.19
CA ASN A 487 -2.43 11.62 22.76
C ASN A 487 -3.67 12.31 23.32
N ALA A 488 -3.58 13.64 23.38
CA ALA A 488 -4.69 14.53 23.64
C ALA A 488 -4.68 15.63 22.60
N TRP A 489 -5.86 16.08 22.18
CA TRP A 489 -6.02 17.13 21.18
C TRP A 489 -7.23 18.00 21.49
N SER A 490 -7.22 19.20 20.93
CA SER A 490 -8.37 20.10 20.99
C SER A 490 -8.45 20.93 19.72
N THR A 491 -9.67 21.10 19.19
CA THR A 491 -9.96 21.91 18.01
C THR A 491 -11.06 22.89 18.34
N TYR A 492 -10.75 24.17 18.23
CA TYR A 492 -11.70 25.27 18.39
C TYR A 492 -12.09 25.83 17.01
N THR A 493 -13.37 26.00 16.78
CA THR A 493 -13.90 26.65 15.58
C THR A 493 -14.81 27.81 15.98
N ALA A 494 -14.70 28.91 15.24
CA ALA A 494 -15.55 30.10 15.47
C ALA A 494 -15.95 30.75 14.15
N GLU A 495 -17.17 31.25 14.09
CA GLU A 495 -17.72 31.99 12.95
C GLU A 495 -17.93 33.47 13.33
N PHE A 496 -17.34 34.35 12.53
CA PHE A 496 -17.40 35.82 12.69
C PHE A 496 -17.85 36.42 11.37
N TYR A 497 -19.05 37.03 11.36
CA TYR A 497 -19.60 37.62 10.13
C TYR A 497 -19.54 36.63 8.95
N ASN A 498 -18.64 36.88 8.02
CA ASN A 498 -18.39 36.08 6.82
C ASN A 498 -17.11 35.23 6.91
N MET A 499 -16.53 35.09 8.09
CA MET A 499 -15.30 34.32 8.31
C MET A 499 -15.55 33.14 9.24
N LYS A 500 -14.89 32.01 8.94
CA LYS A 500 -14.81 30.85 9.82
C LYS A 500 -13.36 30.56 10.14
N ALA A 501 -12.99 30.61 11.42
CA ALA A 501 -11.66 30.33 11.91
C ALA A 501 -11.60 28.97 12.60
N MET A 502 -10.49 28.29 12.46
CA MET A 502 -10.15 27.06 13.19
C MET A 502 -8.77 27.22 13.84
N LEU A 503 -8.65 26.74 15.08
CA LEU A 503 -7.38 26.53 15.77
C LEU A 503 -7.40 25.13 16.38
N SER A 504 -6.39 24.32 16.09
CA SER A 504 -6.26 22.95 16.58
C SER A 504 -4.87 22.71 17.15
N GLY A 505 -4.80 21.93 18.21
CA GLY A 505 -3.55 21.54 18.83
C GLY A 505 -3.59 20.10 19.34
N ARG A 506 -2.44 19.44 19.33
CA ARG A 506 -2.25 18.05 19.79
C ARG A 506 -0.95 17.93 20.58
N ILE A 507 -0.95 17.09 21.59
CA ILE A 507 0.23 16.59 22.30
C ILE A 507 0.14 15.06 22.37
N GLY A 508 1.25 14.36 22.22
CA GLY A 508 1.27 12.91 22.23
C GLY A 508 2.56 12.32 22.79
N TYR A 509 2.48 11.06 23.10
CA TYR A 509 3.60 10.22 23.55
C TYR A 509 3.56 8.89 22.79
N ILE A 510 4.74 8.42 22.37
CA ILE A 510 4.93 7.10 21.80
C ILE A 510 6.15 6.45 22.43
N GLY A 511 5.97 5.22 22.91
CA GLY A 511 7.06 4.36 23.40
C GLY A 511 7.08 3.08 22.58
N MET A 512 8.27 2.68 22.12
CA MET A 512 8.44 1.47 21.29
C MET A 512 9.66 0.66 21.73
N ASN A 513 9.54 -0.67 21.64
CA ASN A 513 10.64 -1.60 21.92
C ASN A 513 10.50 -2.88 21.08
N ARG A 514 11.62 -3.60 20.91
CA ARG A 514 11.67 -4.92 20.25
C ARG A 514 11.93 -6.00 21.31
N ARG A 515 11.36 -7.20 21.08
CA ARG A 515 11.69 -8.42 21.82
C ARG A 515 12.04 -9.52 20.83
N GLY A 516 13.29 -9.96 20.83
CA GLY A 516 13.71 -11.13 20.04
C GLY A 516 13.47 -12.43 20.80
N TYR A 517 13.03 -13.46 20.07
CA TYR A 517 12.81 -14.82 20.60
C TYR A 517 13.93 -15.79 20.22
N MET A 518 14.68 -15.50 19.16
CA MET A 518 15.86 -16.25 18.72
C MET A 518 17.15 -15.54 19.10
N ARG A 519 18.18 -16.33 19.45
CA ARG A 519 19.54 -15.83 19.71
C ARG A 519 20.36 -15.92 18.42
N ASN A 520 20.35 -14.88 17.62
CA ASN A 520 21.01 -14.84 16.32
C ASN A 520 22.54 -14.88 16.47
N GLY A 521 23.20 -15.74 15.72
CA GLY A 521 24.65 -15.91 15.76
C GLY A 521 25.45 -14.68 15.30
N MET A 522 24.89 -13.82 14.45
CA MET A 522 25.48 -12.55 14.05
C MET A 522 25.43 -11.49 15.17
N ALA A 523 24.44 -11.61 16.08
CA ALA A 523 24.28 -10.68 17.20
C ALA A 523 24.00 -11.44 18.51
N PRO A 524 24.91 -12.35 19.00
CA PRO A 524 24.61 -13.32 20.04
C PRO A 524 24.26 -12.70 21.40
N ASN A 525 24.70 -11.48 21.66
CA ASN A 525 24.49 -10.76 22.91
C ASN A 525 23.44 -9.64 22.80
N ASN A 526 22.88 -9.40 21.59
CA ASN A 526 21.97 -8.29 21.34
C ASN A 526 20.83 -8.66 20.36
N SER A 527 20.39 -9.91 20.33
CA SER A 527 19.29 -10.37 19.45
C SER A 527 18.13 -10.92 20.23
N GLN A 528 18.37 -11.66 21.32
CA GLN A 528 17.35 -12.26 22.18
C GLN A 528 17.00 -11.32 23.34
N GLY A 529 15.72 -11.38 23.80
CA GLY A 529 15.22 -10.57 24.89
C GLY A 529 14.75 -9.19 24.43
N LYS A 530 14.49 -8.32 25.40
CA LYS A 530 13.90 -6.99 25.16
C LYS A 530 15.02 -5.96 24.88
N SER A 531 14.84 -5.14 23.85
CA SER A 531 15.64 -3.94 23.62
C SER A 531 15.40 -2.88 24.71
N GLY A 532 16.17 -1.81 24.71
CA GLY A 532 15.76 -0.55 25.34
C GLY A 532 14.40 -0.08 24.79
N THR A 533 13.83 0.94 25.42
CA THR A 533 12.60 1.58 24.94
C THR A 533 12.94 2.94 24.37
N ALA A 534 12.60 3.18 23.10
CA ALA A 534 12.66 4.51 22.51
C ALA A 534 11.38 5.26 22.83
N ASN A 535 11.50 6.45 23.40
CA ASN A 535 10.38 7.27 23.86
C ASN A 535 10.40 8.62 23.15
N PHE A 536 9.23 9.04 22.63
CA PHE A 536 9.09 10.30 21.91
C PHE A 536 7.86 11.06 22.44
N LEU A 537 8.03 12.36 22.64
CA LEU A 537 6.94 13.30 22.77
C LEU A 537 6.68 13.91 21.39
N ASP A 538 5.45 13.89 20.94
CA ASP A 538 5.04 14.48 19.67
C ASP A 538 3.90 15.47 19.87
N GLY A 539 3.48 16.15 18.80
CA GLY A 539 2.36 17.08 18.86
C GLY A 539 2.42 18.13 17.77
N GLY A 540 1.50 19.08 17.80
CA GLY A 540 1.47 20.13 16.79
C GLY A 540 0.35 21.12 17.00
N VAL A 541 0.38 22.18 16.18
CA VAL A 541 -0.63 23.23 16.13
C VAL A 541 -0.98 23.54 14.68
N LYS A 542 -2.26 23.79 14.42
CA LYS A 542 -2.79 24.17 13.09
C LYS A 542 -3.82 25.29 13.24
N GLY A 543 -3.85 26.17 12.26
CA GLY A 543 -4.89 27.17 12.15
C GLY A 543 -5.36 27.33 10.72
N SER A 544 -6.62 27.67 10.53
CA SER A 544 -7.17 28.06 9.24
C SER A 544 -8.21 29.17 9.35
N LEU A 545 -8.31 29.92 8.27
CA LEU A 545 -9.31 30.98 8.10
C LEU A 545 -10.00 30.78 6.75
N ASN A 546 -11.31 30.68 6.76
CA ASN A 546 -12.15 30.65 5.57
C ASN A 546 -12.98 31.93 5.55
N VAL A 547 -12.98 32.64 4.40
CA VAL A 547 -13.66 33.93 4.22
C VAL A 547 -14.64 33.82 3.05
N ASP A 548 -15.93 33.98 3.33
CA ASP A 548 -16.97 34.11 2.31
C ASP A 548 -17.04 35.59 1.85
N MET A 549 -16.64 35.82 0.62
CA MET A 549 -16.65 37.17 0.03
C MET A 549 -18.01 37.54 -0.57
N GLY A 550 -19.00 36.66 -0.46
CA GLY A 550 -20.30 36.82 -1.11
C GLY A 550 -20.29 36.55 -2.61
N ARG A 551 -21.46 36.53 -3.21
CA ARG A 551 -21.69 36.24 -4.64
C ARG A 551 -21.05 34.93 -5.13
N GLY A 552 -20.85 33.97 -4.22
CA GLY A 552 -20.28 32.64 -4.50
C GLY A 552 -18.76 32.57 -4.46
N HIS A 553 -18.07 33.63 -4.03
CA HIS A 553 -16.61 33.65 -3.86
C HIS A 553 -16.23 33.29 -2.41
N ALA A 554 -15.30 32.36 -2.23
CA ALA A 554 -14.72 32.05 -0.93
C ALA A 554 -13.20 31.84 -1.04
N PHE A 555 -12.47 32.27 -0.02
CA PHE A 555 -11.04 32.05 0.16
C PHE A 555 -10.78 31.30 1.44
N SER A 556 -9.80 30.40 1.41
CA SER A 556 -9.28 29.78 2.62
C SER A 556 -7.76 29.81 2.65
N ILE A 557 -7.22 30.01 3.85
CA ILE A 557 -5.79 29.90 4.12
C ILE A 557 -5.59 29.07 5.38
N GLY A 558 -4.59 28.20 5.37
CA GLY A 558 -4.23 27.39 6.52
C GLY A 558 -2.73 27.25 6.65
N ALA A 559 -2.27 27.11 7.89
CA ALA A 559 -0.88 26.77 8.19
C ALA A 559 -0.81 25.90 9.46
N GLY A 560 0.21 25.04 9.54
CA GLY A 560 0.43 24.16 10.67
C GLY A 560 1.89 23.78 10.85
N TYR A 561 2.24 23.43 12.09
CA TYR A 561 3.53 22.89 12.44
C TYR A 561 3.34 21.68 13.36
N GLU A 562 3.94 20.55 12.99
CA GLU A 562 3.80 19.29 13.72
C GLU A 562 5.18 18.68 14.01
N LEU A 563 5.31 18.09 15.19
CA LEU A 563 6.35 17.13 15.53
C LEU A 563 5.70 15.76 15.52
N ARG A 564 6.28 14.82 14.76
CA ARG A 564 5.76 13.46 14.63
C ARG A 564 6.86 12.46 15.00
N ALA A 565 6.57 11.55 15.91
CA ALA A 565 7.49 10.48 16.25
C ALA A 565 7.78 9.58 15.04
N PRO A 566 9.00 9.04 14.91
CA PRO A 566 9.31 8.06 13.89
C PRO A 566 8.47 6.80 14.07
N MET A 567 8.21 6.09 12.97
CA MET A 567 7.45 4.83 13.00
C MET A 567 8.32 3.71 13.55
N ALA A 568 7.73 2.79 14.32
CA ALA A 568 8.45 1.67 14.91
C ALA A 568 9.03 0.72 13.84
N SER A 569 8.37 0.61 12.67
CA SER A 569 8.87 -0.13 11.51
C SER A 569 10.18 0.41 10.92
N THR A 570 10.52 1.67 11.19
CA THR A 570 11.77 2.30 10.71
C THR A 570 12.75 2.59 11.84
N ALA A 571 12.45 2.15 13.06
CA ALA A 571 13.23 2.49 14.25
C ALA A 571 14.44 1.58 14.49
N PHE A 572 14.46 0.39 13.89
CA PHE A 572 15.54 -0.60 14.06
C PHE A 572 16.34 -0.75 12.77
N ILE A 573 17.67 -0.92 12.88
CA ILE A 573 18.54 -1.10 11.71
C ILE A 573 18.19 -2.40 11.00
N SER A 574 18.18 -3.51 11.74
CA SER A 574 17.84 -4.83 11.23
C SER A 574 17.06 -5.62 12.28
N PRO A 575 15.72 -5.46 12.36
CA PRO A 575 14.92 -6.09 13.39
C PRO A 575 14.90 -7.64 13.29
N GLU A 576 15.24 -8.21 12.13
CA GLU A 576 15.40 -9.66 11.95
C GLU A 576 16.65 -10.20 12.67
N ILE A 577 17.67 -9.37 12.92
CA ILE A 577 18.97 -9.79 13.44
C ILE A 577 19.24 -9.28 14.85
N SER A 578 19.01 -7.99 15.13
CA SER A 578 19.44 -7.36 16.39
C SER A 578 18.40 -6.40 17.00
N ASN A 579 18.68 -6.00 18.26
CA ASN A 579 17.90 -5.03 19.02
C ASN A 579 18.33 -3.57 18.75
N ASP A 580 19.25 -3.33 17.80
CA ASP A 580 19.86 -2.02 17.58
C ASP A 580 18.88 -1.03 16.97
N PHE A 581 18.69 0.10 17.64
CA PHE A 581 17.98 1.24 17.07
C PHE A 581 18.83 1.93 16.01
N VAL A 582 18.13 2.53 15.06
CA VAL A 582 18.74 3.42 14.07
C VAL A 582 19.39 4.61 14.78
N THR A 583 20.62 4.93 14.39
CA THR A 583 21.34 6.07 14.95
C THR A 583 20.67 7.39 14.56
N ASN A 584 20.67 8.35 15.49
CA ASN A 584 20.07 9.69 15.29
C ASN A 584 18.56 9.68 14.99
N LEU A 585 17.82 8.70 15.50
CA LEU A 585 16.37 8.65 15.42
C LEU A 585 15.77 9.86 16.15
N LYS A 586 15.01 10.69 15.42
CA LYS A 586 14.42 11.95 15.91
C LYS A 586 12.99 12.12 15.38
N ASN A 587 12.21 12.97 16.04
CA ASN A 587 10.91 13.39 15.54
C ASN A 587 11.05 14.05 14.17
N GLU A 588 10.16 13.68 13.25
CA GLU A 588 9.92 14.44 12.03
C GLU A 588 9.36 15.83 12.40
N ARG A 589 9.82 16.86 11.71
CA ARG A 589 9.29 18.23 11.80
C ARG A 589 8.54 18.52 10.53
N ILE A 590 7.29 18.88 10.64
CA ILE A 590 6.41 19.06 9.49
C ILE A 590 5.85 20.49 9.55
N PHE A 591 6.21 21.31 8.58
CA PHE A 591 5.51 22.55 8.29
C PHE A 591 4.58 22.31 7.11
N SER A 592 3.35 22.79 7.17
CA SER A 592 2.38 22.72 6.06
C SER A 592 1.59 24.00 5.96
N SER A 593 1.24 24.39 4.72
CA SER A 593 0.41 25.54 4.42
C SER A 593 -0.41 25.32 3.16
N GLU A 594 -1.54 25.98 3.07
CA GLU A 594 -2.45 25.93 1.94
C GLU A 594 -3.16 27.26 1.74
N PHE A 595 -3.37 27.61 0.49
CA PHE A 595 -4.29 28.67 0.06
C PHE A 595 -5.27 28.09 -0.94
N SER A 596 -6.57 28.35 -0.78
CA SER A 596 -7.60 27.88 -1.69
C SER A 596 -8.59 28.99 -2.02
N TYR A 597 -8.99 29.02 -3.29
CA TYR A 597 -10.07 29.87 -3.78
C TYR A 597 -11.18 29.00 -4.34
N GLN A 598 -12.41 29.35 -4.03
CA GLN A 598 -13.60 28.67 -4.52
C GLN A 598 -14.56 29.69 -5.13
N TYR A 599 -15.19 29.27 -6.23
CA TYR A 599 -16.28 30.02 -6.84
C TYR A 599 -17.45 29.09 -7.11
N ARG A 600 -18.66 29.51 -6.69
CA ARG A 600 -19.89 28.73 -6.91
C ARG A 600 -21.04 29.65 -7.28
N ASN A 601 -21.68 29.32 -8.40
CA ASN A 601 -22.95 29.91 -8.82
C ASN A 601 -23.90 28.82 -9.35
N ALA A 602 -25.00 29.20 -10.01
CA ALA A 602 -26.01 28.26 -10.48
C ALA A 602 -25.51 27.26 -11.54
N TRP A 603 -24.52 27.62 -12.35
CA TRP A 603 -24.01 26.79 -13.45
C TRP A 603 -22.55 26.39 -13.34
N LEU A 604 -21.76 27.07 -12.51
CA LEU A 604 -20.32 26.80 -12.32
C LEU A 604 -20.00 26.59 -10.85
N SER A 605 -19.30 25.50 -10.55
CA SER A 605 -18.59 25.30 -9.29
C SER A 605 -17.12 25.04 -9.60
N ALA A 606 -16.21 25.87 -9.10
CA ALA A 606 -14.78 25.75 -9.38
C ALA A 606 -13.95 25.99 -8.11
N ASN A 607 -12.78 25.36 -8.06
CA ASN A 607 -11.78 25.62 -7.02
C ASN A 607 -10.35 25.61 -7.61
N VAL A 608 -9.48 26.39 -6.98
CA VAL A 608 -8.04 26.37 -7.18
C VAL A 608 -7.38 26.37 -5.82
N SER A 609 -6.47 25.43 -5.59
CA SER A 609 -5.72 25.34 -4.33
C SER A 609 -4.23 25.26 -4.61
N GLY A 610 -3.44 26.01 -3.85
CA GLY A 610 -1.98 25.90 -3.83
C GLY A 610 -1.52 25.47 -2.44
N TYR A 611 -0.54 24.58 -2.35
CA TYR A 611 -0.04 24.07 -1.10
C TYR A 611 1.48 23.97 -1.07
N TYR A 612 2.04 24.05 0.12
CA TYR A 612 3.46 23.82 0.42
C TYR A 612 3.61 23.09 1.74
N SER A 613 4.40 22.02 1.74
CA SER A 613 4.78 21.30 2.96
C SER A 613 6.27 20.96 2.95
N ARG A 614 6.93 21.14 4.08
CA ARG A 614 8.33 20.79 4.30
C ARG A 614 8.46 19.87 5.50
N LEU A 615 9.12 18.75 5.27
CA LEU A 615 9.42 17.74 6.28
C LEU A 615 10.92 17.72 6.53
N GLU A 616 11.33 17.63 7.80
CA GLU A 616 12.72 17.47 8.21
C GLU A 616 12.84 16.29 9.18
N ASN A 617 14.03 15.71 9.29
CA ASN A 617 14.34 14.54 10.10
C ASN A 617 13.51 13.28 9.72
N VAL A 618 13.09 13.15 8.48
CA VAL A 618 12.39 11.94 8.03
C VAL A 618 13.37 10.77 8.07
N THR A 619 12.88 9.64 8.58
CA THR A 619 13.62 8.37 8.59
C THR A 619 12.95 7.43 7.59
N GLU A 620 13.74 6.93 6.64
CA GLU A 620 13.33 5.88 5.69
C GLU A 620 14.15 4.63 5.92
N TRP A 621 13.50 3.49 5.77
CA TRP A 621 14.11 2.18 5.90
C TRP A 621 13.76 1.33 4.68
N GLN A 622 14.75 0.61 4.16
CA GLN A 622 14.60 -0.28 3.01
C GLN A 622 15.31 -1.61 3.29
N ASN A 623 14.74 -2.69 2.77
CA ASN A 623 15.34 -4.02 2.77
C ASN A 623 15.27 -4.57 1.35
N PHE A 624 16.41 -4.97 0.79
CA PHE A 624 16.51 -5.53 -0.54
C PHE A 624 17.68 -6.51 -0.66
N TYR A 625 17.61 -7.40 -1.63
CA TYR A 625 18.74 -8.26 -1.98
C TYR A 625 19.73 -7.47 -2.85
N ASN A 626 20.98 -7.43 -2.42
CA ASN A 626 22.07 -6.80 -3.15
C ASN A 626 22.92 -7.88 -3.82
N ASP A 627 22.87 -7.96 -5.15
CA ASP A 627 23.59 -8.95 -5.91
C ASP A 627 25.13 -8.79 -5.82
N ASP A 628 25.64 -7.58 -5.68
CA ASP A 628 27.06 -7.32 -5.53
C ASP A 628 27.62 -7.87 -4.21
N GLU A 629 26.82 -7.84 -3.15
CA GLU A 629 27.16 -8.35 -1.84
C GLU A 629 26.72 -9.81 -1.62
N ASN A 630 25.91 -10.35 -2.54
CA ASN A 630 25.27 -11.66 -2.42
C ASN A 630 24.55 -11.83 -1.06
N SER A 631 23.86 -10.79 -0.61
CA SER A 631 23.28 -10.69 0.73
C SER A 631 22.06 -9.77 0.73
N PHE A 632 21.12 -10.00 1.65
CA PHE A 632 20.15 -8.96 1.99
C PHE A 632 20.84 -7.79 2.68
N THR A 633 20.41 -6.60 2.32
CA THR A 633 20.88 -5.34 2.87
C THR A 633 19.74 -4.60 3.54
N TYR A 634 19.92 -4.18 4.78
CA TYR A 634 19.01 -3.35 5.55
C TYR A 634 19.58 -1.94 5.60
N VAL A 635 18.87 -0.97 5.04
CA VAL A 635 19.36 0.41 4.91
C VAL A 635 18.45 1.36 5.63
N SER A 636 19.00 2.18 6.51
CA SER A 636 18.33 3.28 7.20
C SER A 636 18.92 4.61 6.76
N MET A 637 18.06 5.51 6.31
CA MET A 637 18.42 6.90 5.96
C MET A 637 17.72 7.84 6.94
N THR A 638 18.48 8.51 7.80
CA THR A 638 17.95 9.46 8.79
C THR A 638 18.30 10.90 8.42
N GLY A 639 17.48 11.84 8.88
CA GLY A 639 17.71 13.27 8.62
C GLY A 639 17.34 13.71 7.20
N LEU A 640 16.54 12.92 6.48
CA LEU A 640 16.00 13.33 5.19
C LEU A 640 15.13 14.58 5.36
N LYS A 641 15.28 15.50 4.42
CA LYS A 641 14.41 16.67 4.25
C LYS A 641 13.66 16.54 2.95
N LYS A 642 12.35 16.77 3.01
CA LYS A 642 11.46 16.63 1.86
C LYS A 642 10.63 17.88 1.66
N GLU A 643 10.31 18.18 0.42
CA GLU A 643 9.37 19.23 0.03
C GLU A 643 8.25 18.67 -0.82
N TYR A 644 7.04 19.10 -0.52
CA TYR A 644 5.82 18.80 -1.27
C TYR A 644 5.13 20.12 -1.59
N TYR A 645 4.91 20.42 -2.85
CA TYR A 645 4.17 21.59 -3.27
C TYR A 645 3.47 21.37 -4.60
N GLY A 646 2.43 22.14 -4.85
CA GLY A 646 1.68 22.00 -6.08
C GLY A 646 0.45 22.88 -6.15
N VAL A 647 -0.23 22.74 -7.29
CA VAL A 647 -1.50 23.40 -7.57
C VAL A 647 -2.53 22.35 -7.97
N GLU A 648 -3.73 22.47 -7.43
CA GLU A 648 -4.90 21.63 -7.70
C GLU A 648 -6.03 22.50 -8.25
N VAL A 649 -6.69 22.05 -9.30
CA VAL A 649 -7.80 22.76 -9.96
C VAL A 649 -8.95 21.78 -10.17
N GLY A 650 -10.16 22.23 -9.90
CA GLY A 650 -11.38 21.50 -10.22
C GLY A 650 -12.47 22.43 -10.68
N ALA A 651 -13.25 22.03 -11.69
CA ALA A 651 -14.43 22.75 -12.13
C ALA A 651 -15.53 21.77 -12.54
N LYS A 652 -16.75 22.10 -12.17
CA LYS A 652 -18.00 21.45 -12.60
C LYS A 652 -18.89 22.50 -13.24
N ILE A 653 -19.25 22.27 -14.50
CA ILE A 653 -20.03 23.17 -15.33
C ILE A 653 -21.34 22.45 -15.72
N LYS A 654 -22.49 23.00 -15.32
CA LYS A 654 -23.80 22.53 -15.78
C LYS A 654 -24.05 23.06 -17.19
N LEU A 655 -23.90 22.18 -18.18
CA LEU A 655 -24.18 22.50 -19.57
C LEU A 655 -25.68 22.55 -19.85
N THR A 656 -26.41 21.61 -19.26
CA THR A 656 -27.88 21.52 -19.30
C THR A 656 -28.41 21.03 -17.96
N SER A 657 -29.75 20.84 -17.84
CA SER A 657 -30.34 20.24 -16.64
C SER A 657 -29.98 18.75 -16.43
N TRP A 658 -29.49 18.09 -17.48
CA TRP A 658 -29.18 16.65 -17.50
C TRP A 658 -27.73 16.34 -17.86
N LEU A 659 -26.90 17.34 -18.19
CA LEU A 659 -25.49 17.15 -18.60
C LEU A 659 -24.56 18.12 -17.88
N ASP A 660 -23.58 17.58 -17.19
CA ASP A 660 -22.51 18.29 -16.53
C ASP A 660 -21.16 18.00 -17.22
N LEU A 661 -20.33 19.01 -17.36
CA LEU A 661 -18.90 18.87 -17.71
C LEU A 661 -18.06 19.03 -16.44
N LYS A 662 -17.15 18.10 -16.21
CA LYS A 662 -16.18 18.16 -15.13
C LYS A 662 -14.77 18.25 -15.68
N THR A 663 -13.93 19.05 -15.07
CA THR A 663 -12.50 19.11 -15.37
C THR A 663 -11.71 19.21 -14.07
N LEU A 664 -10.66 18.39 -13.97
CA LEU A 664 -9.76 18.35 -12.83
C LEU A 664 -8.32 18.36 -13.32
N GLY A 665 -7.42 18.90 -12.51
CA GLY A 665 -6.00 18.85 -12.77
C GLY A 665 -5.19 19.09 -11.50
N ALA A 666 -4.03 18.45 -11.41
CA ALA A 666 -3.02 18.77 -10.42
C ALA A 666 -1.62 18.63 -10.99
N MET A 667 -0.77 19.53 -10.57
CA MET A 667 0.66 19.49 -10.83
C MET A 667 1.40 19.62 -9.51
N SER A 668 2.11 18.57 -9.16
CA SER A 668 2.77 18.43 -7.86
C SER A 668 4.28 18.22 -8.02
N GLU A 669 5.04 18.62 -7.00
CA GLU A 669 6.41 18.20 -6.79
C GLU A 669 6.54 17.64 -5.38
N ALA A 670 7.15 16.47 -5.26
CA ALA A 670 7.38 15.79 -3.99
C ALA A 670 8.78 15.14 -4.04
N LYS A 671 9.76 15.72 -3.34
CA LYS A 671 11.17 15.33 -3.48
C LYS A 671 11.99 15.51 -2.22
N ASN A 672 13.10 14.79 -2.16
CA ASN A 672 14.17 15.04 -1.20
C ASN A 672 14.94 16.30 -1.57
N ILE A 673 15.33 17.10 -0.57
CA ILE A 673 16.09 18.35 -0.77
C ILE A 673 17.48 18.32 -0.17
N ASN A 674 17.92 17.17 0.34
CA ASN A 674 19.29 16.97 0.86
C ASN A 674 19.80 15.57 0.57
N ASN A 675 21.13 15.41 0.67
CA ASN A 675 21.79 14.13 0.78
C ASN A 675 21.93 13.77 2.26
N VAL A 676 22.00 12.46 2.56
CA VAL A 676 22.08 11.96 3.95
C VAL A 676 23.13 10.87 4.08
N ASN A 677 23.53 10.58 5.32
CA ASN A 677 24.28 9.38 5.62
C ASN A 677 23.31 8.21 5.72
N ALA A 678 23.56 7.17 4.94
CA ALA A 678 22.90 5.89 5.06
C ALA A 678 23.67 4.99 6.02
N VAL A 679 22.96 4.36 6.94
CA VAL A 679 23.49 3.31 7.82
C VAL A 679 22.93 1.99 7.31
N TYR A 680 23.79 1.03 7.02
CA TYR A 680 23.32 -0.25 6.49
C TYR A 680 24.03 -1.45 7.11
N MET A 681 23.35 -2.57 7.11
CA MET A 681 23.80 -3.86 7.62
C MET A 681 23.52 -4.94 6.58
N LEU A 682 24.45 -5.87 6.41
CA LEU A 682 24.29 -7.03 5.54
C LEU A 682 23.82 -8.23 6.35
N SER A 683 22.94 -9.07 5.79
CA SER A 683 22.50 -10.28 6.50
C SER A 683 23.59 -11.30 6.76
N LYS A 684 24.71 -11.20 6.05
CA LYS A 684 25.90 -12.06 6.18
C LYS A 684 26.97 -11.53 7.13
N SER A 685 26.79 -10.32 7.70
CA SER A 685 27.79 -9.66 8.55
C SER A 685 27.14 -9.04 9.77
N ALA A 686 27.86 -9.06 10.91
CA ALA A 686 27.46 -8.36 12.13
C ALA A 686 27.84 -6.86 12.10
N GLU A 687 28.53 -6.41 11.07
CA GLU A 687 29.04 -5.05 10.98
C GLU A 687 27.98 -4.07 10.50
N VAL A 688 28.01 -2.88 11.07
CA VAL A 688 27.18 -1.76 10.66
C VAL A 688 28.06 -0.82 9.83
N TYR A 689 27.66 -0.63 8.58
CA TYR A 689 28.35 0.22 7.63
C TYR A 689 27.66 1.59 7.53
N GLN A 690 28.43 2.60 7.14
CA GLN A 690 27.93 3.94 6.87
C GLN A 690 28.50 4.46 5.56
N ASP A 691 27.66 5.13 4.77
CA ASP A 691 28.09 5.82 3.56
C ASP A 691 27.17 7.03 3.30
N LYS A 692 27.70 8.02 2.61
CA LYS A 692 26.88 9.14 2.16
C LYS A 692 26.06 8.74 0.94
N ALA A 693 24.74 8.88 1.04
CA ALA A 693 23.82 8.61 -0.05
C ALA A 693 23.41 9.92 -0.77
N TYR A 694 23.63 9.97 -2.07
CA TYR A 694 23.28 11.10 -2.95
C TYR A 694 21.83 10.96 -3.41
N VAL A 695 20.89 11.32 -2.54
CA VAL A 695 19.44 11.16 -2.73
C VAL A 695 18.69 12.48 -2.89
N MET A 696 19.40 13.61 -2.97
CA MET A 696 18.80 14.90 -3.27
C MET A 696 18.13 14.88 -4.64
N ASN A 697 16.96 15.50 -4.76
CA ASN A 697 16.08 15.50 -5.94
C ASN A 697 15.41 14.15 -6.28
N MET A 698 15.59 13.09 -5.46
CA MET A 698 14.77 11.88 -5.61
C MET A 698 13.33 12.20 -5.22
N ARG A 699 12.41 11.79 -6.09
CA ARG A 699 10.97 12.05 -5.96
C ARG A 699 10.24 10.89 -5.31
N GLU A 700 9.08 11.18 -4.75
CA GLU A 700 8.15 10.15 -4.30
C GLU A 700 7.77 9.24 -5.46
N SER A 701 7.77 7.93 -5.19
CA SER A 701 7.59 6.89 -6.20
C SER A 701 6.17 6.33 -6.23
N GLY A 702 5.79 5.71 -7.33
CA GLY A 702 4.55 4.93 -7.46
C GLY A 702 3.26 5.75 -7.40
N THR A 703 3.32 7.03 -7.76
CA THR A 703 2.15 7.90 -7.90
C THR A 703 2.43 8.95 -8.96
N PRO A 704 1.44 9.31 -9.81
CA PRO A 704 1.61 10.39 -10.76
C PRO A 704 1.69 11.74 -10.05
N LEU A 705 2.69 12.55 -10.39
CA LEU A 705 2.84 13.93 -9.90
C LEU A 705 2.13 14.96 -10.80
N THR A 706 1.70 14.55 -11.98
CA THR A 706 0.85 15.33 -12.88
C THR A 706 -0.34 14.49 -13.26
N VAL A 707 -1.54 15.02 -13.01
CA VAL A 707 -2.81 14.38 -13.35
C VAL A 707 -3.78 15.39 -13.96
N GLY A 708 -4.60 14.92 -14.88
CA GLY A 708 -5.69 15.71 -15.45
C GLY A 708 -6.88 14.83 -15.80
N SER A 709 -8.08 15.39 -15.79
CA SER A 709 -9.30 14.70 -16.20
C SER A 709 -10.28 15.66 -16.84
N ILE A 710 -10.92 15.22 -17.91
CA ILE A 710 -12.08 15.85 -18.51
C ILE A 710 -13.19 14.80 -18.59
N GLY A 711 -14.36 15.10 -18.03
CA GLY A 711 -15.46 14.16 -17.93
C GLY A 711 -16.80 14.76 -18.25
N LEU A 712 -17.70 13.93 -18.75
CA LEU A 712 -19.11 14.23 -18.99
C LEU A 712 -19.99 13.34 -18.13
N ASP A 713 -20.86 13.96 -17.35
CA ASP A 713 -21.88 13.27 -16.54
C ASP A 713 -23.27 13.57 -17.08
N ALA A 714 -24.00 12.57 -17.51
CA ALA A 714 -25.36 12.69 -18.00
C ALA A 714 -26.36 11.93 -17.11
N HIS A 715 -27.46 12.59 -16.76
CA HIS A 715 -28.53 12.01 -15.94
C HIS A 715 -29.89 12.28 -16.57
N VAL A 716 -30.56 11.26 -17.06
CA VAL A 716 -31.89 11.39 -17.68
C VAL A 716 -32.74 10.15 -17.49
N ASN A 717 -33.96 10.30 -17.00
CA ASN A 717 -34.94 9.22 -16.88
C ASN A 717 -34.44 7.94 -16.20
N GLY A 718 -33.64 8.11 -15.10
CA GLY A 718 -33.06 7.00 -14.37
C GLY A 718 -31.86 6.34 -15.05
N TRP A 719 -31.38 6.88 -16.17
CA TRP A 719 -30.05 6.60 -16.72
C TRP A 719 -29.02 7.54 -16.14
N PHE A 720 -27.84 7.03 -15.93
CA PHE A 720 -26.65 7.85 -15.75
C PHE A 720 -25.52 7.32 -16.64
N VAL A 721 -24.77 8.24 -17.20
CA VAL A 721 -23.61 7.95 -18.03
C VAL A 721 -22.49 8.88 -17.58
N ASN A 722 -21.36 8.30 -17.27
CA ASN A 722 -20.16 9.03 -16.89
C ASN A 722 -19.01 8.59 -17.81
N LEU A 723 -18.42 9.52 -18.54
CA LEU A 723 -17.30 9.30 -19.44
C LEU A 723 -16.17 10.24 -19.04
N ASN A 724 -15.02 9.69 -18.71
CA ASN A 724 -13.85 10.48 -18.27
C ASN A 724 -12.64 10.13 -19.12
N ALA A 725 -11.91 11.15 -19.58
CA ALA A 725 -10.57 11.04 -20.15
C ALA A 725 -9.55 11.53 -19.13
N ASN A 726 -8.74 10.63 -18.61
CA ASN A 726 -7.76 10.85 -17.56
C ASN A 726 -6.35 10.84 -18.14
N TYR A 727 -5.51 11.80 -17.74
CA TYR A 727 -4.11 11.91 -18.11
C TYR A 727 -3.22 11.75 -16.89
N TYR A 728 -2.12 11.01 -17.06
CA TYR A 728 -1.13 10.75 -16.02
C TYR A 728 0.28 10.99 -16.55
N ASP A 729 1.13 11.63 -15.76
CA ASP A 729 2.56 11.78 -16.08
C ASP A 729 3.40 11.96 -14.81
N ARG A 730 4.73 11.97 -14.98
CA ARG A 730 5.72 12.14 -13.93
C ARG A 730 5.58 11.10 -12.82
N ILE A 731 5.49 9.83 -13.23
CA ILE A 731 5.46 8.66 -12.33
C ILE A 731 6.91 8.18 -12.18
N TYR A 732 7.47 8.31 -10.98
CA TYR A 732 8.84 7.88 -10.68
C TYR A 732 8.85 6.53 -10.02
N LEU A 733 9.92 5.74 -10.27
CA LEU A 733 10.12 4.44 -9.66
C LEU A 733 10.83 4.58 -8.30
N SER A 734 10.68 3.58 -7.45
CA SER A 734 11.42 3.52 -6.21
C SER A 734 12.92 3.40 -6.49
N TYR A 735 13.70 4.30 -5.93
CA TYR A 735 15.15 4.33 -6.14
C TYR A 735 15.88 3.42 -5.14
N SER A 736 17.03 2.89 -5.58
CA SER A 736 17.93 2.14 -4.70
C SER A 736 19.00 3.07 -4.11
N PRO A 737 19.10 3.19 -2.77
CA PRO A 737 20.15 3.97 -2.13
C PRO A 737 21.57 3.46 -2.47
N SER A 738 21.74 2.15 -2.65
CA SER A 738 23.02 1.53 -2.89
C SER A 738 23.72 2.00 -4.17
N TYR A 739 22.95 2.38 -5.20
CA TYR A 739 23.52 2.99 -6.41
C TYR A 739 24.12 4.38 -6.16
N ARG A 740 23.74 5.03 -5.08
CA ARG A 740 23.98 6.44 -4.79
C ARG A 740 24.94 6.65 -3.62
N TYR A 741 25.57 5.56 -3.13
CA TYR A 741 26.61 5.66 -2.13
C TYR A 741 27.87 6.33 -2.70
N GLU A 742 28.50 7.21 -1.90
CA GLU A 742 29.72 7.93 -2.31
C GLU A 742 30.82 6.97 -2.77
N LYS A 743 31.06 5.91 -2.01
CA LYS A 743 32.01 4.85 -2.38
C LYS A 743 31.69 4.22 -3.72
N VAL A 744 30.41 3.94 -3.98
CA VAL A 744 29.95 3.34 -5.25
C VAL A 744 30.18 4.29 -6.40
N LEU A 745 29.81 5.58 -6.24
CA LEU A 745 29.99 6.59 -7.30
C LEU A 745 31.45 6.85 -7.59
N THR A 746 32.32 6.90 -6.55
CA THR A 746 33.76 7.05 -6.71
C THR A 746 34.38 5.87 -7.46
N ASN A 747 33.98 4.64 -7.10
CA ASN A 747 34.45 3.44 -7.79
C ASN A 747 33.99 3.39 -9.25
N ARG A 748 32.75 3.77 -9.55
CA ARG A 748 32.25 3.85 -10.93
C ARG A 748 33.00 4.88 -11.76
N GLN A 749 33.36 6.02 -11.17
CA GLN A 749 34.16 7.04 -11.81
C GLN A 749 35.59 6.52 -12.13
N ALA A 750 36.18 5.75 -11.22
CA ALA A 750 37.47 5.11 -11.45
C ALA A 750 37.40 4.07 -12.58
N ALA A 751 36.34 3.25 -12.59
CA ALA A 751 36.07 2.29 -13.66
C ALA A 751 35.86 2.97 -15.02
N TYR A 752 35.13 4.08 -15.07
CA TYR A 752 34.93 4.88 -16.26
C TYR A 752 36.26 5.40 -16.84
N LYS A 753 37.14 5.92 -15.99
CA LYS A 753 38.46 6.41 -16.40
C LYS A 753 39.35 5.29 -16.92
N ALA A 754 39.25 4.09 -16.33
CA ALA A 754 40.06 2.95 -16.73
C ALA A 754 39.58 2.27 -18.02
N PHE A 755 38.23 2.27 -18.26
CA PHE A 755 37.58 1.59 -19.38
C PHE A 755 36.44 2.46 -19.94
N PRO A 756 36.75 3.62 -20.56
CA PRO A 756 35.72 4.57 -20.98
C PRO A 756 34.76 3.99 -22.03
N GLU A 757 35.27 3.09 -22.88
CA GLU A 757 34.48 2.39 -23.90
C GLU A 757 33.46 1.41 -23.33
N ILE A 758 33.64 0.97 -22.09
CA ILE A 758 32.76 0.03 -21.41
C ILE A 758 31.82 0.76 -20.45
N PHE A 759 32.35 1.67 -19.64
CA PHE A 759 31.62 2.35 -18.59
C PHE A 759 31.23 3.79 -18.95
N ALA A 760 31.48 4.19 -20.22
CA ALA A 760 31.03 5.51 -20.68
C ALA A 760 29.53 5.63 -20.43
N PRO A 761 29.07 6.68 -19.77
CA PRO A 761 27.66 6.93 -19.62
C PRO A 761 27.07 7.17 -21.01
N THR A 762 25.96 6.52 -21.28
CA THR A 762 25.03 7.06 -22.28
C THR A 762 24.47 8.31 -21.65
N THR A 763 24.99 9.47 -22.01
CA THR A 763 24.48 10.75 -21.53
C THR A 763 23.07 10.92 -22.01
N LEU A 764 22.12 10.91 -21.09
CA LEU A 764 20.77 11.34 -21.34
C LEU A 764 20.75 12.88 -21.31
N ASP A 765 20.44 13.48 -22.46
CA ASP A 765 20.10 14.92 -22.58
C ASP A 765 21.08 15.92 -21.95
N GLY A 766 22.38 15.71 -22.11
CA GLY A 766 23.39 16.67 -21.64
C GLY A 766 23.70 16.65 -20.16
N MET A 767 23.21 15.63 -19.41
CA MET A 767 23.58 15.43 -18.02
C MET A 767 25.05 15.03 -17.88
N SER A 768 25.69 15.46 -16.80
CA SER A 768 27.00 14.94 -16.43
C SER A 768 26.91 13.47 -16.07
N TRP A 769 28.01 12.75 -16.17
CA TRP A 769 28.12 11.35 -15.78
C TRP A 769 27.58 11.07 -14.35
N THR A 770 27.87 11.97 -13.39
CA THR A 770 27.42 11.84 -12.00
C THR A 770 25.91 12.04 -11.90
N GLU A 771 25.35 12.99 -12.64
CA GLU A 771 23.90 13.25 -12.67
C GLU A 771 23.13 12.07 -13.26
N ASP A 772 23.62 11.47 -14.34
CA ASP A 772 23.01 10.28 -14.93
C ASP A 772 23.10 9.08 -13.94
N ALA A 773 24.24 8.88 -13.30
CA ALA A 773 24.43 7.78 -12.33
C ALA A 773 23.47 7.87 -11.13
N VAL A 774 23.09 9.07 -10.68
CA VAL A 774 22.15 9.28 -9.57
C VAL A 774 20.71 9.55 -10.03
N ALA A 775 20.45 9.73 -11.32
CA ALA A 775 19.11 10.01 -11.84
C ALA A 775 18.12 8.90 -11.44
N GLN A 776 16.91 9.31 -11.08
CA GLN A 776 15.83 8.38 -10.75
C GLN A 776 15.09 7.96 -12.01
N GLU A 777 14.75 6.67 -12.11
CA GLU A 777 13.96 6.15 -13.21
C GLU A 777 12.55 6.74 -13.22
N LYS A 778 12.09 7.15 -14.42
CA LYS A 778 10.76 7.68 -14.68
C LYS A 778 9.97 6.72 -15.56
N GLY A 779 8.73 6.43 -15.22
CA GLY A 779 7.79 5.67 -16.03
C GLY A 779 7.09 6.51 -17.09
N HIS A 780 6.59 5.85 -18.13
CA HIS A 780 5.73 6.47 -19.13
C HIS A 780 4.37 6.84 -18.54
N GLY A 781 3.90 8.03 -18.84
CA GLY A 781 2.54 8.47 -18.62
C GLY A 781 1.63 8.23 -19.83
N GLY A 782 0.42 8.75 -19.79
CA GLY A 782 -0.50 8.63 -20.92
C GLY A 782 -1.95 8.93 -20.59
N TRP A 783 -2.81 8.70 -21.57
CA TRP A 783 -4.25 8.88 -21.47
C TRP A 783 -4.96 7.56 -21.23
N MET A 784 -5.99 7.61 -20.38
CA MET A 784 -6.91 6.52 -20.11
C MET A 784 -8.34 7.05 -20.17
N VAL A 785 -9.25 6.31 -20.81
CA VAL A 785 -10.66 6.68 -20.88
C VAL A 785 -11.49 5.66 -20.11
N ASP A 786 -12.33 6.14 -19.20
CA ASP A 786 -13.19 5.32 -18.36
C ASP A 786 -14.66 5.64 -18.66
N LEU A 787 -15.49 4.61 -18.67
CA LEU A 787 -16.92 4.71 -18.94
C LEU A 787 -17.72 4.02 -17.85
N SER A 788 -18.73 4.69 -17.33
CA SER A 788 -19.71 4.09 -16.42
C SER A 788 -21.12 4.36 -16.94
N ILE A 789 -21.93 3.32 -17.05
CA ILE A 789 -23.33 3.42 -17.48
C ILE A 789 -24.19 2.71 -16.45
N GLY A 790 -25.27 3.34 -16.02
CA GLY A 790 -26.22 2.70 -15.15
C GLY A 790 -27.67 3.05 -15.48
N LYS A 791 -28.56 2.15 -15.06
CA LYS A 791 -30.01 2.31 -15.16
C LYS A 791 -30.67 1.92 -13.85
N SER A 792 -31.43 2.82 -13.27
CA SER A 792 -32.32 2.54 -12.14
C SER A 792 -33.75 2.37 -12.62
N VAL A 793 -34.39 1.27 -12.22
CA VAL A 793 -35.77 0.95 -12.52
C VAL A 793 -36.54 0.84 -11.22
N ARG A 794 -37.53 1.71 -11.02
CA ARG A 794 -38.38 1.67 -9.83
C ARG A 794 -39.43 0.55 -10.06
N LEU A 795 -39.54 -0.33 -9.09
CA LEU A 795 -40.55 -1.39 -9.04
C LEU A 795 -41.62 -1.06 -8.01
N LYS A 796 -42.74 -1.81 -7.98
CA LYS A 796 -43.79 -1.64 -6.97
C LYS A 796 -43.26 -1.80 -5.55
N LYS A 797 -42.30 -2.68 -5.37
CA LYS A 797 -41.57 -2.88 -4.10
C LYS A 797 -40.08 -2.81 -4.39
N GLY A 798 -39.47 -1.64 -4.08
CA GLY A 798 -38.05 -1.44 -4.23
C GLY A 798 -37.55 -0.93 -5.57
N SER A 799 -36.25 -1.04 -5.82
CA SER A 799 -35.58 -0.59 -7.03
C SER A 799 -34.56 -1.61 -7.52
N LEU A 800 -34.53 -1.79 -8.83
CA LEU A 800 -33.55 -2.61 -9.54
C LEU A 800 -32.58 -1.71 -10.27
N ASN A 801 -31.26 -1.90 -10.02
CA ASN A 801 -30.22 -1.09 -10.61
C ASN A 801 -29.27 -1.97 -11.43
N PHE A 802 -28.93 -1.50 -12.62
CA PHE A 802 -27.94 -2.10 -13.51
C PHE A 802 -26.79 -1.14 -13.65
N ASN A 803 -25.57 -1.61 -13.44
CA ASN A 803 -24.35 -0.81 -13.55
C ASN A 803 -23.32 -1.54 -14.40
N LEU A 804 -22.80 -0.87 -15.42
CA LEU A 804 -21.66 -1.29 -16.21
C LEU A 804 -20.55 -0.27 -16.02
N MET A 805 -19.37 -0.74 -15.62
CA MET A 805 -18.16 0.07 -15.52
C MET A 805 -17.10 -0.52 -16.41
N ILE A 806 -16.46 0.31 -17.21
CA ILE A 806 -15.33 -0.05 -18.05
C ILE A 806 -14.19 0.93 -17.74
N THR A 807 -13.07 0.41 -17.32
CA THR A 807 -11.84 1.17 -17.13
C THR A 807 -10.93 0.93 -18.31
N ASN A 808 -10.22 1.98 -18.73
CA ASN A 808 -9.26 1.93 -19.82
C ASN A 808 -9.90 1.44 -21.14
N LEU A 809 -10.92 2.13 -21.60
CA LEU A 809 -11.64 1.83 -22.84
C LEU A 809 -10.70 1.83 -24.07
N LEU A 810 -9.61 2.61 -24.03
CA LEU A 810 -8.61 2.67 -25.10
C LEU A 810 -7.59 1.52 -25.07
N ASN A 811 -7.67 0.63 -24.09
CA ASN A 811 -6.72 -0.47 -23.86
C ASN A 811 -5.26 -0.04 -23.79
N ASN A 812 -4.98 1.14 -23.20
CA ASN A 812 -3.62 1.63 -23.06
C ASN A 812 -2.92 0.91 -21.90
N GLN A 813 -2.02 -0.01 -22.21
CA GLN A 813 -1.23 -0.78 -21.25
C GLN A 813 0.19 -0.24 -21.05
N THR A 814 0.54 0.90 -21.62
CA THR A 814 1.91 1.43 -21.57
C THR A 814 2.16 2.38 -20.40
N ILE A 815 1.12 2.78 -19.68
CA ILE A 815 1.26 3.65 -18.51
C ILE A 815 1.89 2.85 -17.37
N VAL A 816 3.02 3.34 -16.85
CA VAL A 816 3.68 2.75 -15.69
C VAL A 816 2.98 3.22 -14.43
N THR A 817 2.60 2.29 -13.55
CA THR A 817 1.93 2.61 -12.27
C THR A 817 2.87 2.54 -11.07
N GLY A 818 4.08 2.05 -11.24
CA GLY A 818 5.08 1.92 -10.20
C GLY A 818 6.21 0.98 -10.60
N GLY A 819 7.04 0.64 -9.67
CA GLY A 819 8.20 -0.21 -9.87
C GLY A 819 9.40 0.24 -9.05
N TYR A 820 10.53 -0.40 -9.25
CA TYR A 820 11.75 -0.14 -8.49
C TYR A 820 13.01 -0.43 -9.30
N GLU A 821 14.09 0.28 -8.97
CA GLU A 821 15.41 -0.01 -9.47
C GLU A 821 15.92 -1.31 -8.84
N GLN A 822 16.56 -2.19 -9.62
CA GLN A 822 17.21 -3.38 -9.11
C GLN A 822 18.63 -3.05 -8.64
N ASN A 823 19.19 -3.93 -7.79
CA ASN A 823 20.57 -3.80 -7.32
C ASN A 823 21.57 -4.64 -8.14
N SER A 824 21.14 -5.21 -9.26
CA SER A 824 22.00 -5.85 -10.25
C SER A 824 22.47 -4.82 -11.25
N ARG A 825 23.75 -4.65 -11.34
CA ARG A 825 24.41 -3.63 -12.17
C ARG A 825 25.71 -4.14 -12.76
N SER A 826 26.29 -3.36 -13.66
CA SER A 826 27.66 -3.57 -14.09
C SER A 826 28.58 -3.59 -12.87
N SER A 827 29.37 -4.64 -12.73
CA SER A 827 30.26 -4.84 -11.61
C SER A 827 31.71 -4.94 -12.10
N TYR A 828 32.62 -4.69 -11.19
CA TYR A 828 34.05 -4.82 -11.37
C TYR A 828 34.68 -5.14 -10.03
N THR A 829 35.86 -5.72 -10.05
CA THR A 829 36.71 -5.88 -8.87
C THR A 829 37.88 -4.92 -8.94
N LEU A 830 38.37 -4.47 -7.79
CA LEU A 830 39.60 -3.68 -7.70
C LEU A 830 40.77 -4.59 -7.30
N ASP A 831 41.94 -4.34 -7.86
CA ASP A 831 43.17 -4.94 -7.36
C ASP A 831 43.68 -4.23 -6.09
N ALA A 832 44.78 -4.72 -5.51
CA ALA A 832 45.39 -4.13 -4.31
C ALA A 832 45.80 -2.64 -4.48
N ASN A 833 45.97 -2.20 -5.72
CA ASN A 833 46.34 -0.83 -6.08
C ASN A 833 45.12 0.05 -6.44
N GLY A 834 43.89 -0.49 -6.33
CA GLY A 834 42.68 0.22 -6.68
C GLY A 834 42.37 0.24 -8.18
N ASN A 835 43.06 -0.55 -9.02
CA ASN A 835 42.75 -0.64 -10.45
C ASN A 835 41.59 -1.59 -10.69
N VAL A 836 40.79 -1.29 -11.71
CA VAL A 836 39.64 -2.12 -12.10
C VAL A 836 40.14 -3.42 -12.72
N LYS A 837 39.67 -4.53 -12.15
CA LYS A 837 39.84 -5.90 -12.66
C LYS A 837 38.48 -6.51 -12.99
N ASN A 838 38.49 -7.45 -13.93
CA ASN A 838 37.35 -8.29 -14.29
C ASN A 838 36.04 -7.49 -14.44
N PRO A 839 36.00 -6.45 -15.28
CA PRO A 839 34.78 -5.68 -15.46
C PRO A 839 33.66 -6.57 -16.01
N ARG A 840 32.49 -6.48 -15.41
CA ARG A 840 31.27 -7.12 -15.90
C ARG A 840 30.34 -6.02 -16.37
N LEU A 841 30.10 -5.98 -17.67
CA LEU A 841 29.19 -5.03 -18.28
C LEU A 841 27.77 -5.54 -18.27
N TYR A 842 26.88 -4.71 -17.83
CA TYR A 842 25.44 -4.88 -17.99
C TYR A 842 24.89 -3.70 -18.77
N GLN A 843 24.24 -3.97 -19.89
CA GLN A 843 23.84 -2.94 -20.84
C GLN A 843 22.71 -2.04 -20.31
N PHE A 844 21.92 -2.54 -19.36
CA PHE A 844 20.83 -1.81 -18.75
C PHE A 844 21.26 -1.30 -17.35
N SER A 845 21.60 -0.02 -17.25
CA SER A 845 21.81 0.60 -15.93
C SER A 845 20.52 0.50 -15.09
N LYS A 846 20.65 0.25 -13.78
CA LYS A 846 19.53 0.13 -12.84
C LYS A 846 18.47 -0.93 -13.15
N ASN A 847 18.37 -1.45 -14.36
CA ASN A 847 17.47 -2.52 -14.84
C ASN A 847 16.12 -2.55 -14.09
N PRO A 848 15.28 -1.50 -14.19
CA PRO A 848 14.12 -1.35 -13.35
C PRO A 848 13.06 -2.40 -13.63
N LYS A 849 12.44 -2.90 -12.57
CA LYS A 849 11.19 -3.67 -12.64
C LYS A 849 10.01 -2.72 -12.53
N LYS A 850 9.02 -2.89 -13.41
CA LYS A 850 7.88 -1.98 -13.58
C LYS A 850 6.56 -2.71 -13.43
N TYR A 851 5.54 -1.98 -13.01
CA TYR A 851 4.14 -2.35 -13.13
C TYR A 851 3.48 -1.46 -14.16
N TYR A 852 2.65 -2.05 -14.99
CA TYR A 852 1.89 -1.34 -16.02
C TYR A 852 0.40 -1.33 -15.69
N THR A 853 -0.33 -0.35 -16.20
CA THR A 853 -1.79 -0.32 -16.12
C THR A 853 -2.38 -1.56 -16.79
N TRP A 854 -3.48 -2.04 -16.22
CA TRP A 854 -4.26 -3.08 -16.90
C TRP A 854 -4.86 -2.51 -18.19
N GLY A 855 -5.03 -3.35 -19.17
CA GLY A 855 -5.83 -3.06 -20.36
C GLY A 855 -7.31 -2.86 -20.02
N THR A 856 -8.16 -2.91 -21.02
CA THR A 856 -9.59 -2.76 -20.83
C THR A 856 -10.12 -3.79 -19.84
N ASN A 857 -10.70 -3.29 -18.76
CA ASN A 857 -11.30 -4.12 -17.74
C ASN A 857 -12.62 -3.50 -17.27
N GLY A 858 -13.47 -4.30 -16.66
CA GLY A 858 -14.77 -3.80 -16.27
C GLY A 858 -15.52 -4.70 -15.31
N MET A 859 -16.67 -4.21 -14.91
CA MET A 859 -17.60 -4.93 -14.07
C MET A 859 -19.04 -4.61 -14.51
N PHE A 860 -19.86 -5.64 -14.61
CA PHE A 860 -21.32 -5.51 -14.72
C PHE A 860 -21.94 -5.98 -13.41
N GLN A 861 -22.84 -5.18 -12.87
CA GLN A 861 -23.49 -5.45 -11.60
C GLN A 861 -25.00 -5.22 -11.72
N VAL A 862 -25.75 -6.13 -11.13
CA VAL A 862 -27.19 -5.98 -10.91
C VAL A 862 -27.43 -5.95 -9.41
N SER A 863 -28.20 -4.97 -8.94
CA SER A 863 -28.56 -4.86 -7.53
C SER A 863 -30.04 -4.60 -7.35
N TYR A 864 -30.58 -5.18 -6.30
CA TYR A 864 -31.98 -5.01 -5.89
C TYR A 864 -32.04 -4.50 -4.46
N ARG A 865 -32.81 -3.45 -4.25
CA ARG A 865 -33.08 -2.87 -2.95
C ARG A 865 -34.58 -2.92 -2.65
N PHE A 866 -34.94 -3.42 -1.47
CA PHE A 866 -36.32 -3.58 -1.01
C PHE A 866 -36.45 -3.29 0.49
#